data_aa07cae1b1e5d4b8f7d0c9ea9dfb052b
#
_entry.id   aa07cae1b1e5d4b8f7d0c9ea9dfb052b
#
_cell.length_a   1.000
_cell.length_b   1.000
_cell.length_c   1.000
_cell.angle_alpha   90.00
_cell.angle_beta   90.00
_cell.angle_gamma   90.00
#
_symmetry.space_group_name_H-M   'P 1'
#
loop_
_entity.id
_entity.type
_entity.pdbx_description
1 polymer ?
#
loop_
_entity_poly.entity_id
_entity_poly.type
_entity_poly.pdbx_seq_one_letter_code
_entity_poly.pdbx_strand_id
1 'polypeptide(L)'
;MDNFKLFNELLYSQNVKELTDILKKYNLWDNEDIWRFYGDVDNNVGQVHGQQSQPVKAFVEKITNSIDALLVLMCIKNGLDPTDWDNVPRTVSEAVEKFITKSKKHGLSLSEIERQIYVFAEGKIEKGKFPNLCIYDNGEGQTPEALPDTIVSLGKSNKKKIPFLQGQYNMGGSGVSKFCKDGIQLIVTKKNPYFLNGKDNPWSFTIIRRNKPNYEKRERNPYYTYLAPIDAEKNPRKGKVLSFLKDELPLIPKQNSAYKINTKSGTLIKCYEYETKRRSNILMAGEFLNNIETMMPDCALPVRFAECREFGGKEGSYENTMVGLIKRLDRPGVYKDTLEEGFPVHRRIEIGEDKLPLTIYAFKRQKKVKSQSVASTRRLDKEGIIWTVNGQHYFDLPFNFFARKSVKLPTIAKDIIAVLDFSKISDDMRTNLFMSNKESVAKTAEYMNIEKQLESVFRTCEELKLLQNERAKQDARNKVEDSKNFDELMSQLLSKNPTLAELFGAGKRLSSAFNLQPAGEEEKELDLKEFPTYFHHRKLDADETLKRSAAEDKPIRLNFTTDADDDYFIREERPGIIKVSLEGEKFKNEKILFSSSLRNGVFSINITQPEIAEIGDILKYKFEVNDITQDKPFINEAIIEVTEYKERPVNPNPPRPKPPKPPKPGEKKEVPGGLNIPMPIWVSKEDWDNYDFEAFDEYDALAVQYVGEEESGKNKVDKYNYYLNGDNFYLLNELKIAKPDMREVIKERFQTSLVLVAVSILAQIKIDNKDEDQEEGIKRVRNTTRALSRIILPTIQVLGSLSEQDLTIADD
;
A
#
# COMPACT_ATOMS: atom_id res chain seq x y z
N MET A 1 27.59 -47.35 2.92
CA MET A 1 26.27 -46.68 3.17
C MET A 1 25.55 -46.58 1.82
N ASP A 2 24.31 -47.00 1.70
CA ASP A 2 23.52 -46.78 0.48
C ASP A 2 23.00 -45.35 0.45
N ASN A 3 23.63 -44.53 -0.38
CA ASN A 3 23.35 -43.10 -0.49
C ASN A 3 21.91 -42.82 -1.02
N PHE A 4 21.42 -43.69 -1.93
CA PHE A 4 20.08 -43.57 -2.48
C PHE A 4 19.03 -43.89 -1.44
N LYS A 5 19.24 -44.91 -0.61
CA LYS A 5 18.36 -45.25 0.49
C LYS A 5 18.27 -44.10 1.53
N LEU A 6 19.43 -43.60 1.93
CA LEU A 6 19.51 -42.44 2.86
C LEU A 6 18.78 -41.23 2.26
N PHE A 7 19.06 -40.89 1.00
CA PHE A 7 18.39 -39.80 0.32
C PHE A 7 16.85 -39.96 0.35
N ASN A 8 16.32 -41.15 0.03
CA ASN A 8 14.88 -41.38 0.06
C ASN A 8 14.30 -41.17 1.46
N GLU A 9 14.92 -41.72 2.51
CA GLU A 9 14.47 -41.51 3.89
C GLU A 9 14.44 -40.00 4.24
N LEU A 10 15.43 -39.22 3.84
CA LEU A 10 15.50 -37.76 4.05
C LEU A 10 14.45 -37.00 3.25
N LEU A 11 14.25 -37.35 1.97
CA LEU A 11 13.26 -36.71 1.11
C LEU A 11 11.85 -36.87 1.67
N TYR A 12 11.52 -38.05 2.22
CA TYR A 12 10.21 -38.36 2.79
C TYR A 12 10.02 -37.91 4.24
N SER A 13 11.07 -37.43 4.93
CA SER A 13 10.94 -36.95 6.32
C SER A 13 10.01 -35.75 6.40
N GLN A 14 9.08 -35.78 7.37
CA GLN A 14 7.98 -34.81 7.47
C GLN A 14 8.32 -33.60 8.33
N ASN A 15 9.33 -33.68 9.17
CA ASN A 15 9.73 -32.63 10.09
C ASN A 15 11.21 -32.77 10.49
N VAL A 16 11.73 -31.75 11.19
CA VAL A 16 13.13 -31.71 11.63
C VAL A 16 13.52 -32.87 12.53
N LYS A 17 12.59 -33.34 13.39
CA LYS A 17 12.85 -34.46 14.31
C LYS A 17 13.10 -35.76 13.51
N GLU A 18 12.21 -36.09 12.59
CA GLU A 18 12.37 -37.29 11.72
C GLU A 18 13.70 -37.23 10.93
N LEU A 19 14.02 -36.08 10.33
CA LEU A 19 15.29 -35.89 9.63
C LEU A 19 16.50 -36.14 10.55
N THR A 20 16.48 -35.57 11.74
CA THR A 20 17.57 -35.74 12.72
C THR A 20 17.74 -37.20 13.16
N ASP A 21 16.61 -37.90 13.40
CA ASP A 21 16.61 -39.30 13.78
C ASP A 21 17.19 -40.19 12.66
N ILE A 22 16.88 -39.87 11.37
CA ILE A 22 17.47 -40.54 10.22
C ILE A 22 18.99 -40.31 10.18
N LEU A 23 19.45 -39.07 10.30
CA LEU A 23 20.88 -38.75 10.28
C LEU A 23 21.64 -39.41 11.44
N LYS A 24 21.04 -39.52 12.63
CA LYS A 24 21.61 -40.25 13.76
C LYS A 24 21.70 -41.75 13.50
N LYS A 25 20.65 -42.36 12.93
CA LYS A 25 20.66 -43.77 12.50
C LYS A 25 21.83 -44.13 11.57
N TYR A 26 22.25 -43.18 10.73
CA TYR A 26 23.39 -43.36 9.82
C TYR A 26 24.71 -42.82 10.38
N ASN A 27 24.77 -42.41 11.68
CA ASN A 27 25.95 -41.83 12.35
C ASN A 27 26.48 -40.54 11.69
N LEU A 28 25.57 -39.78 11.09
CA LEU A 28 25.94 -38.55 10.37
C LEU A 28 25.68 -37.28 11.21
N TRP A 29 24.79 -37.29 12.21
CA TRP A 29 24.38 -36.07 12.93
C TRP A 29 25.44 -35.54 13.88
N ASP A 30 26.06 -36.45 14.66
CA ASP A 30 26.92 -36.07 15.78
C ASP A 30 28.43 -35.98 15.42
N ASN A 31 28.81 -36.46 14.24
CA ASN A 31 30.19 -36.37 13.74
C ASN A 31 30.45 -34.99 13.12
N GLU A 32 31.16 -34.10 13.83
CA GLU A 32 31.43 -32.74 13.37
C GLU A 32 32.35 -32.67 12.13
N ASP A 33 33.26 -33.61 11.96
CA ASP A 33 34.28 -33.59 10.92
C ASP A 33 33.69 -33.72 9.50
N ILE A 34 32.51 -34.31 9.38
CA ILE A 34 31.81 -34.49 8.10
C ILE A 34 30.89 -33.31 7.77
N TRP A 35 30.84 -32.30 8.64
CA TRP A 35 30.07 -31.08 8.42
C TRP A 35 30.97 -29.91 8.06
N ARG A 36 30.95 -29.50 6.82
CA ARG A 36 31.75 -28.41 6.26
C ARG A 36 31.08 -27.07 6.57
N PHE A 37 31.86 -26.02 6.85
CA PHE A 37 31.31 -24.68 7.08
C PHE A 37 30.60 -24.18 5.82
N TYR A 38 29.40 -23.59 6.02
CA TYR A 38 28.63 -22.99 4.94
C TYR A 38 29.39 -21.79 4.37
N GLY A 39 29.63 -21.80 3.06
CA GLY A 39 30.47 -20.83 2.38
C GLY A 39 31.98 -20.93 2.68
N ASP A 40 32.43 -22.01 3.33
CA ASP A 40 33.81 -22.19 3.82
C ASP A 40 34.26 -21.12 4.81
N VAL A 41 33.29 -20.44 5.47
CA VAL A 41 33.52 -19.41 6.48
C VAL A 41 32.99 -19.90 7.81
N ASP A 42 33.83 -19.88 8.84
CA ASP A 42 33.48 -20.36 10.19
C ASP A 42 32.51 -19.42 10.92
N ASN A 43 32.64 -18.11 10.76
CA ASN A 43 31.74 -17.11 11.31
C ASN A 43 30.74 -16.57 10.26
N ASN A 44 29.85 -17.43 9.80
CA ASN A 44 28.95 -17.15 8.68
C ASN A 44 27.54 -16.69 9.09
N VAL A 45 27.18 -16.70 10.38
CA VAL A 45 25.85 -16.36 10.84
C VAL A 45 25.42 -14.92 10.48
N GLY A 46 26.34 -13.97 10.58
CA GLY A 46 26.06 -12.57 10.24
C GLY A 46 25.73 -12.38 8.78
N GLN A 47 26.46 -13.09 7.90
CA GLN A 47 26.20 -13.06 6.45
C GLN A 47 24.85 -13.68 6.09
N VAL A 48 24.47 -14.80 6.71
CA VAL A 48 23.19 -15.48 6.49
C VAL A 48 22.02 -14.67 7.06
N HIS A 49 22.14 -14.15 8.29
CA HIS A 49 21.04 -13.44 8.95
C HIS A 49 20.85 -12.00 8.47
N GLY A 50 21.88 -11.40 7.90
CA GLY A 50 21.84 -10.03 7.39
C GLY A 50 21.20 -9.88 6.00
N GLN A 51 20.83 -10.99 5.34
CA GLN A 51 20.33 -10.93 3.97
C GLN A 51 18.88 -10.35 3.90
N GLN A 52 17.94 -10.96 4.59
CA GLN A 52 16.53 -10.53 4.57
C GLN A 52 15.95 -10.52 6.00
N SER A 53 15.03 -9.57 6.22
CA SER A 53 14.32 -9.42 7.48
C SER A 53 13.03 -10.25 7.55
N GLN A 54 12.47 -10.62 6.41
CA GLN A 54 11.17 -11.28 6.27
C GLN A 54 11.25 -12.62 5.55
N PRO A 55 10.50 -13.65 6.01
CA PRO A 55 10.55 -14.98 5.40
C PRO A 55 10.10 -14.99 3.94
N VAL A 56 9.08 -14.19 3.59
CA VAL A 56 8.59 -14.10 2.20
C VAL A 56 9.68 -13.56 1.27
N LYS A 57 10.37 -12.47 1.65
CA LYS A 57 11.46 -11.88 0.86
C LYS A 57 12.63 -12.85 0.71
N ALA A 58 12.96 -13.58 1.78
CA ALA A 58 14.01 -14.60 1.72
C ALA A 58 13.67 -15.72 0.72
N PHE A 59 12.40 -16.13 0.67
CA PHE A 59 11.97 -17.19 -0.27
C PHE A 59 11.92 -16.70 -1.71
N VAL A 60 11.59 -15.43 -1.95
CA VAL A 60 11.66 -14.79 -3.28
C VAL A 60 13.04 -14.92 -3.90
N GLU A 61 14.11 -14.84 -3.12
CA GLU A 61 15.48 -15.06 -3.62
C GLU A 61 15.70 -16.48 -4.14
N LYS A 62 15.03 -17.49 -3.59
CA LYS A 62 15.07 -18.86 -4.17
C LYS A 62 14.34 -18.90 -5.50
N ILE A 63 13.19 -18.27 -5.64
CA ILE A 63 12.45 -18.17 -6.91
C ILE A 63 13.30 -17.44 -7.96
N THR A 64 13.92 -16.33 -7.60
CA THR A 64 14.81 -15.55 -8.47
C THR A 64 15.99 -16.40 -8.95
N ASN A 65 16.63 -17.17 -8.04
CA ASN A 65 17.71 -18.06 -8.42
C ASN A 65 17.26 -19.19 -9.36
N SER A 66 16.04 -19.69 -9.20
CA SER A 66 15.45 -20.70 -10.09
C SER A 66 15.18 -20.14 -11.48
N ILE A 67 14.69 -18.89 -11.57
CA ILE A 67 14.51 -18.19 -12.85
C ILE A 67 15.87 -17.99 -13.54
N ASP A 68 16.87 -17.51 -12.80
CA ASP A 68 18.23 -17.32 -13.30
C ASP A 68 18.82 -18.61 -13.86
N ALA A 69 18.70 -19.73 -13.13
CA ALA A 69 19.22 -21.03 -13.56
C ALA A 69 18.56 -21.53 -14.84
N LEU A 70 17.27 -21.27 -15.01
CA LEU A 70 16.56 -21.62 -16.25
C LEU A 70 16.99 -20.72 -17.42
N LEU A 71 17.16 -19.42 -17.20
CA LEU A 71 17.58 -18.49 -18.25
C LEU A 71 18.99 -18.79 -18.72
N VAL A 72 19.93 -19.15 -17.83
CA VAL A 72 21.29 -19.60 -18.21
C VAL A 72 21.22 -20.85 -19.08
N LEU A 73 20.44 -21.86 -18.65
CA LEU A 73 20.24 -23.08 -19.43
C LEU A 73 19.70 -22.78 -20.84
N MET A 74 18.69 -21.94 -20.93
CA MET A 74 18.03 -21.59 -22.19
C MET A 74 18.93 -20.72 -23.09
N CYS A 75 19.76 -19.84 -22.53
CA CYS A 75 20.78 -19.10 -23.28
C CYS A 75 21.75 -20.04 -23.96
N ILE A 76 22.31 -20.99 -23.20
CA ILE A 76 23.29 -21.97 -23.73
C ILE A 76 22.65 -22.92 -24.73
N LYS A 77 21.41 -23.39 -24.50
CA LYS A 77 20.67 -24.20 -25.49
C LYS A 77 20.46 -23.46 -26.81
N ASN A 78 20.33 -22.12 -26.77
CA ASN A 78 20.27 -21.29 -27.98
C ASN A 78 21.64 -21.03 -28.63
N GLY A 79 22.71 -21.66 -28.12
CA GLY A 79 24.08 -21.60 -28.69
C GLY A 79 24.81 -20.30 -28.34
N LEU A 80 24.42 -19.60 -27.28
CA LEU A 80 25.05 -18.35 -26.83
C LEU A 80 25.82 -18.56 -25.54
N ASP A 81 26.95 -17.86 -25.41
CA ASP A 81 27.68 -17.74 -24.14
C ASP A 81 26.97 -16.71 -23.27
N PRO A 82 26.48 -17.06 -22.05
CA PRO A 82 25.82 -16.13 -21.16
C PRO A 82 26.68 -14.92 -20.78
N THR A 83 28.00 -15.01 -20.89
CA THR A 83 28.96 -13.95 -20.56
C THR A 83 29.29 -13.02 -21.72
N ASP A 84 28.82 -13.33 -22.93
CA ASP A 84 29.04 -12.54 -24.14
C ASP A 84 28.07 -11.32 -24.15
N TRP A 85 28.53 -10.22 -23.60
CA TRP A 85 27.75 -8.98 -23.44
C TRP A 85 27.23 -8.37 -24.75
N ASP A 86 27.87 -8.67 -25.88
CA ASP A 86 27.49 -8.12 -27.19
C ASP A 86 26.32 -8.91 -27.81
N ASN A 87 26.18 -10.16 -27.47
CA ASN A 87 25.23 -11.07 -28.11
C ASN A 87 24.06 -11.48 -27.16
N VAL A 88 24.11 -11.18 -25.85
CA VAL A 88 23.05 -11.55 -24.93
C VAL A 88 22.22 -10.30 -24.49
N PRO A 89 20.98 -10.50 -24.06
CA PRO A 89 20.14 -9.45 -23.50
C PRO A 89 20.72 -8.79 -22.27
N ARG A 90 20.28 -7.57 -21.99
CA ARG A 90 20.69 -6.81 -20.80
C ARG A 90 19.72 -6.93 -19.65
N THR A 91 18.49 -7.30 -19.92
CA THR A 91 17.42 -7.43 -18.91
C THR A 91 16.84 -8.84 -18.90
N VAL A 92 16.27 -9.21 -17.75
CA VAL A 92 15.57 -10.49 -17.59
C VAL A 92 14.40 -10.62 -18.56
N SER A 93 13.64 -9.57 -18.77
CA SER A 93 12.49 -9.54 -19.68
C SER A 93 12.91 -9.83 -21.12
N GLU A 94 13.98 -9.17 -21.58
CA GLU A 94 14.54 -9.41 -22.93
C GLU A 94 15.08 -10.84 -23.05
N ALA A 95 15.67 -11.40 -21.98
CA ALA A 95 16.16 -12.78 -21.98
C ALA A 95 15.00 -13.79 -22.09
N VAL A 96 13.92 -13.59 -21.35
CA VAL A 96 12.69 -14.40 -21.46
C VAL A 96 12.15 -14.34 -22.88
N GLU A 97 12.05 -13.14 -23.44
CA GLU A 97 11.56 -12.95 -24.80
C GLU A 97 12.44 -13.66 -25.82
N LYS A 98 13.76 -13.47 -25.78
CA LYS A 98 14.73 -14.01 -26.75
C LYS A 98 14.89 -15.51 -26.62
N PHE A 99 15.03 -16.03 -25.40
CA PHE A 99 15.42 -17.42 -25.19
C PHE A 99 14.26 -18.39 -25.03
N ILE A 100 13.12 -17.91 -24.52
CA ILE A 100 11.97 -18.75 -24.17
C ILE A 100 10.80 -18.53 -25.12
N THR A 101 10.28 -17.30 -25.24
CA THR A 101 9.03 -17.07 -25.98
C THR A 101 9.20 -16.94 -27.48
N LYS A 102 10.26 -16.31 -27.95
CA LYS A 102 10.54 -16.10 -29.39
C LYS A 102 11.61 -17.04 -29.98
N SER A 103 12.15 -17.94 -29.17
CA SER A 103 13.16 -18.89 -29.68
C SER A 103 12.52 -19.88 -30.68
N LYS A 104 13.00 -19.89 -31.91
CA LYS A 104 12.51 -20.82 -32.98
C LYS A 104 12.89 -22.28 -32.74
N LYS A 105 13.97 -22.53 -32.03
CA LYS A 105 14.55 -23.88 -31.87
C LYS A 105 14.27 -24.50 -30.50
N HIS A 106 14.23 -23.69 -29.45
CA HIS A 106 14.10 -24.12 -28.06
C HIS A 106 13.02 -23.36 -27.27
N GLY A 107 12.12 -22.64 -27.97
CA GLY A 107 10.99 -21.96 -27.33
C GLY A 107 10.10 -22.95 -26.62
N LEU A 108 9.56 -22.51 -25.47
CA LEU A 108 8.64 -23.28 -24.66
C LEU A 108 7.22 -22.74 -24.84
N SER A 109 6.26 -23.62 -24.94
CA SER A 109 4.85 -23.26 -24.84
C SER A 109 4.49 -22.78 -23.43
N LEU A 110 3.38 -22.06 -23.26
CA LEU A 110 2.95 -21.61 -21.95
C LEU A 110 2.81 -22.75 -20.94
N SER A 111 2.27 -23.88 -21.36
CA SER A 111 2.11 -25.07 -20.52
C SER A 111 3.45 -25.71 -20.12
N GLU A 112 4.48 -25.60 -20.97
CA GLU A 112 5.82 -26.08 -20.65
C GLU A 112 6.55 -25.11 -19.73
N ILE A 113 6.43 -23.80 -19.95
CA ILE A 113 7.01 -22.77 -19.07
C ILE A 113 6.48 -22.92 -17.63
N GLU A 114 5.18 -23.12 -17.46
CA GLU A 114 4.55 -23.31 -16.14
C GLU A 114 5.07 -24.54 -15.39
N ARG A 115 5.70 -25.47 -16.06
CA ARG A 115 6.26 -26.69 -15.47
C ARG A 115 7.76 -26.63 -15.19
N GLN A 116 8.39 -25.47 -15.36
CA GLN A 116 9.83 -25.35 -15.14
C GLN A 116 10.19 -25.05 -13.68
N ILE A 117 9.32 -24.34 -12.96
CA ILE A 117 9.57 -23.95 -11.56
C ILE A 117 8.34 -24.30 -10.72
N TYR A 118 8.56 -25.04 -9.63
CA TYR A 118 7.54 -25.44 -8.68
C TYR A 118 7.86 -24.98 -7.27
N VAL A 119 6.90 -24.44 -6.59
CA VAL A 119 6.90 -24.20 -5.14
C VAL A 119 5.76 -24.99 -4.51
N PHE A 120 6.07 -25.83 -3.55
CA PHE A 120 5.01 -26.62 -2.90
C PHE A 120 5.21 -26.74 -1.39
N ALA A 121 4.10 -26.85 -0.67
CA ALA A 121 4.09 -27.09 0.74
C ALA A 121 3.81 -28.58 1.01
N GLU A 122 4.60 -29.17 1.91
CA GLU A 122 4.44 -30.55 2.34
C GLU A 122 4.60 -30.68 3.86
N GLY A 123 4.43 -31.87 4.38
CA GLY A 123 4.53 -32.18 5.80
C GLY A 123 3.17 -32.47 6.43
N LYS A 124 3.16 -32.80 7.71
CA LYS A 124 1.93 -33.00 8.47
C LYS A 124 1.38 -31.68 8.98
N ILE A 125 0.06 -31.53 8.96
CA ILE A 125 -0.61 -30.40 9.60
C ILE A 125 -0.70 -30.68 11.09
N GLU A 126 0.15 -30.04 11.86
CA GLU A 126 0.18 -30.12 13.32
C GLU A 126 -0.02 -28.73 13.92
N LYS A 127 -0.78 -28.68 15.06
CA LYS A 127 -0.99 -27.41 15.76
C LYS A 127 0.34 -26.81 16.20
N GLY A 128 0.61 -25.59 15.79
CA GLY A 128 1.82 -24.88 16.18
C GLY A 128 3.03 -25.09 15.27
N LYS A 129 2.99 -25.95 14.25
CA LYS A 129 4.08 -26.16 13.29
C LYS A 129 3.84 -25.48 11.95
N PHE A 130 4.92 -25.02 11.33
CA PHE A 130 4.93 -24.50 9.97
C PHE A 130 5.10 -25.63 8.94
N PRO A 131 4.73 -25.40 7.69
CA PRO A 131 4.95 -26.35 6.60
C PRO A 131 6.44 -26.51 6.26
N ASN A 132 6.79 -27.64 5.65
CA ASN A 132 7.99 -27.70 4.83
C ASN A 132 7.68 -26.98 3.51
N LEU A 133 8.48 -26.00 3.12
CA LEU A 133 8.40 -25.37 1.81
C LEU A 133 9.48 -25.90 0.89
N CYS A 134 9.07 -26.38 -0.27
CA CYS A 134 9.95 -26.90 -1.30
C CYS A 134 9.93 -25.99 -2.51
N ILE A 135 11.09 -25.82 -3.16
CA ILE A 135 11.20 -25.20 -4.47
C ILE A 135 12.04 -26.10 -5.38
N TYR A 136 11.56 -26.28 -6.60
CA TYR A 136 12.24 -26.99 -7.66
C TYR A 136 12.36 -26.12 -8.90
N ASP A 137 13.50 -26.20 -9.59
CA ASP A 137 13.69 -25.68 -10.94
C ASP A 137 14.29 -26.71 -11.87
N ASN A 138 13.85 -26.69 -13.12
CA ASN A 138 14.42 -27.47 -14.22
C ASN A 138 15.53 -26.69 -14.94
N GLY A 139 16.37 -26.01 -14.18
CA GLY A 139 17.48 -25.22 -14.67
C GLY A 139 18.72 -26.03 -14.99
N GLU A 140 19.87 -25.36 -14.92
CA GLU A 140 21.17 -25.99 -15.24
C GLU A 140 21.56 -27.09 -14.26
N GLY A 141 21.12 -27.08 -13.01
CA GLY A 141 21.57 -27.98 -11.96
C GLY A 141 23.07 -27.90 -11.70
N GLN A 142 23.57 -28.70 -10.74
CA GLN A 142 24.97 -28.66 -10.33
C GLN A 142 25.55 -30.08 -10.27
N THR A 143 26.89 -30.22 -10.51
CA THR A 143 27.62 -31.44 -10.18
C THR A 143 27.99 -31.46 -8.69
N PRO A 144 28.30 -32.63 -8.11
CA PRO A 144 28.78 -32.73 -6.73
C PRO A 144 30.00 -31.82 -6.44
N GLU A 145 30.91 -31.67 -7.39
CA GLU A 145 32.13 -30.86 -7.27
C GLU A 145 31.82 -29.36 -7.30
N ALA A 146 30.83 -28.94 -8.10
CA ALA A 146 30.47 -27.51 -8.27
C ALA A 146 29.59 -26.98 -7.12
N LEU A 147 28.87 -27.86 -6.41
CA LEU A 147 27.91 -27.47 -5.39
C LEU A 147 28.52 -26.60 -4.26
N PRO A 148 29.73 -26.89 -3.74
CA PRO A 148 30.41 -26.04 -2.74
C PRO A 148 30.73 -24.63 -3.22
N ASP A 149 30.94 -24.45 -4.51
CA ASP A 149 31.29 -23.18 -5.14
C ASP A 149 30.07 -22.40 -5.67
N THR A 150 28.89 -22.99 -5.59
CA THR A 150 27.63 -22.44 -6.14
C THR A 150 26.54 -22.31 -5.08
N ILE A 151 25.73 -23.34 -4.86
CA ILE A 151 24.52 -23.27 -4.02
C ILE A 151 24.85 -23.09 -2.54
N VAL A 152 25.89 -23.70 -2.02
CA VAL A 152 26.31 -23.59 -0.61
C VAL A 152 27.50 -22.65 -0.38
N SER A 153 27.86 -21.84 -1.38
CA SER A 153 28.87 -20.79 -1.25
C SER A 153 28.26 -19.48 -0.72
N LEU A 154 29.11 -18.64 -0.11
CA LEU A 154 28.78 -17.27 0.29
C LEU A 154 29.71 -16.29 -0.43
N GLY A 155 29.14 -15.34 -1.18
CA GLY A 155 29.90 -14.26 -1.80
C GLY A 155 30.73 -14.64 -3.05
N LYS A 156 30.74 -15.90 -3.51
CA LYS A 156 31.38 -16.28 -4.77
C LYS A 156 30.52 -15.86 -5.95
N SER A 157 31.00 -14.94 -6.77
CA SER A 157 30.22 -14.33 -7.83
C SER A 157 30.37 -15.04 -9.18
N ASN A 158 29.65 -16.14 -9.36
CA ASN A 158 29.54 -16.79 -10.66
C ASN A 158 28.60 -16.07 -11.63
N LYS A 159 27.74 -15.23 -11.11
CA LYS A 159 26.67 -14.52 -11.85
C LYS A 159 27.06 -13.12 -12.32
N LYS A 160 28.12 -12.50 -11.75
CA LYS A 160 28.50 -11.11 -11.99
C LYS A 160 28.77 -10.76 -13.46
N LYS A 161 29.17 -11.75 -14.25
CA LYS A 161 29.51 -11.56 -15.66
C LYS A 161 28.31 -11.73 -16.61
N ILE A 162 27.15 -12.12 -16.10
CA ILE A 162 25.97 -12.42 -16.91
C ILE A 162 24.96 -11.27 -16.75
N PRO A 163 24.73 -10.45 -17.80
CA PRO A 163 24.01 -9.17 -17.66
C PRO A 163 22.51 -9.32 -17.39
N PHE A 164 21.89 -10.40 -17.85
CA PHE A 164 20.43 -10.60 -17.74
C PHE A 164 19.98 -11.32 -16.47
N LEU A 165 20.87 -11.60 -15.50
CA LEU A 165 20.49 -12.26 -14.24
C LEU A 165 20.07 -11.27 -13.16
N GLN A 166 19.15 -11.72 -12.32
CA GLN A 166 18.66 -10.95 -11.18
C GLN A 166 19.59 -11.05 -9.95
N GLY A 167 20.25 -12.19 -9.78
CA GLY A 167 21.16 -12.45 -8.67
C GLY A 167 22.54 -11.87 -8.92
N GLN A 168 22.97 -10.87 -8.15
CA GLN A 168 24.26 -10.21 -8.31
C GLN A 168 25.35 -10.71 -7.33
N TYR A 169 25.00 -10.97 -6.07
CA TYR A 169 25.96 -11.13 -4.98
C TYR A 169 26.13 -12.57 -4.49
N ASN A 170 25.38 -13.54 -5.01
CA ASN A 170 25.36 -14.95 -4.56
C ASN A 170 25.26 -15.12 -3.03
N MET A 171 24.52 -14.26 -2.37
CA MET A 171 24.30 -14.31 -0.92
C MET A 171 22.83 -14.40 -0.55
N GLY A 172 21.93 -13.80 -1.34
CA GLY A 172 20.50 -13.71 -1.05
C GLY A 172 19.82 -15.05 -0.77
N GLY A 173 20.21 -16.08 -1.52
CA GLY A 173 19.69 -17.44 -1.34
C GLY A 173 20.00 -18.09 0.02
N SER A 174 20.98 -17.60 0.78
CA SER A 174 21.30 -18.13 2.11
C SER A 174 20.30 -17.66 3.19
N GLY A 175 19.66 -16.51 2.99
CA GLY A 175 18.77 -15.89 3.96
C GLY A 175 17.58 -16.75 4.40
N VAL A 176 17.11 -17.69 3.56
CA VAL A 176 16.03 -18.62 3.93
C VAL A 176 16.40 -19.50 5.12
N SER A 177 17.70 -19.77 5.36
CA SER A 177 18.15 -20.61 6.48
C SER A 177 17.72 -20.09 7.84
N LYS A 178 17.66 -18.77 8.00
CA LYS A 178 17.17 -18.11 9.21
C LYS A 178 15.74 -18.49 9.57
N PHE A 179 14.90 -18.70 8.58
CA PHE A 179 13.47 -18.96 8.70
C PHE A 179 13.11 -20.45 8.66
N CYS A 180 14.08 -21.33 8.44
CA CYS A 180 13.93 -22.76 8.59
C CYS A 180 14.10 -23.17 10.05
N LYS A 181 13.35 -24.16 10.52
CA LYS A 181 13.55 -24.72 11.84
C LYS A 181 14.97 -25.27 12.01
N ASP A 182 15.70 -24.80 13.04
CA ASP A 182 17.11 -25.11 13.26
C ASP A 182 18.02 -24.89 12.03
N GLY A 183 17.61 -24.02 11.11
CA GLY A 183 18.32 -23.71 9.87
C GLY A 183 18.35 -24.83 8.84
N ILE A 184 17.49 -25.84 8.99
CA ILE A 184 17.59 -27.09 8.24
C ILE A 184 17.00 -26.97 6.84
N GLN A 185 17.82 -27.31 5.84
CA GLN A 185 17.44 -27.45 4.44
C GLN A 185 18.04 -28.74 3.86
N LEU A 186 17.26 -29.45 3.04
CA LEU A 186 17.77 -30.50 2.16
C LEU A 186 17.91 -29.89 0.76
N ILE A 187 19.10 -30.01 0.19
CA ILE A 187 19.41 -29.58 -1.19
C ILE A 187 19.72 -30.83 -2.02
N VAL A 188 19.06 -30.95 -3.15
CA VAL A 188 19.24 -32.02 -4.12
C VAL A 188 19.41 -31.40 -5.49
N THR A 189 20.45 -31.82 -6.24
CA THR A 189 20.69 -31.23 -7.56
C THR A 189 21.38 -32.24 -8.49
N LYS A 190 21.09 -32.12 -9.79
CA LYS A 190 21.74 -32.87 -10.85
C LYS A 190 21.95 -31.96 -12.04
N LYS A 191 23.16 -31.94 -12.57
CA LYS A 191 23.50 -31.13 -13.74
C LYS A 191 22.64 -31.52 -14.94
N ASN A 192 22.18 -30.57 -15.72
CA ASN A 192 21.42 -30.85 -16.91
C ASN A 192 22.31 -31.62 -17.92
N PRO A 193 21.84 -32.75 -18.50
CA PRO A 193 22.64 -33.60 -19.42
C PRO A 193 23.23 -32.83 -20.60
N TYR A 194 22.60 -31.75 -21.02
CA TYR A 194 23.08 -30.88 -22.10
C TYR A 194 24.54 -30.41 -21.91
N PHE A 195 25.01 -30.28 -20.67
CA PHE A 195 26.37 -29.79 -20.36
C PHE A 195 27.43 -30.88 -20.25
N LEU A 196 27.09 -32.14 -20.32
CA LEU A 196 27.98 -33.21 -19.81
C LEU A 196 28.64 -34.09 -20.88
N ASN A 197 28.29 -33.94 -22.14
CA ASN A 197 28.93 -34.70 -23.25
C ASN A 197 29.16 -36.19 -22.95
N GLY A 198 28.19 -36.88 -22.34
CA GLY A 198 28.21 -38.31 -22.05
C GLY A 198 28.98 -38.75 -20.80
N LYS A 199 29.37 -37.85 -19.91
CA LYS A 199 29.97 -38.17 -18.60
C LYS A 199 28.92 -38.63 -17.60
N ASP A 200 29.35 -39.41 -16.60
CA ASP A 200 28.54 -39.79 -15.46
C ASP A 200 27.93 -38.56 -14.80
N ASN A 201 26.64 -38.62 -14.56
CA ASN A 201 25.85 -37.50 -14.03
C ASN A 201 25.07 -37.98 -12.80
N PRO A 202 25.66 -38.01 -11.63
CA PRO A 202 24.98 -38.40 -10.42
C PRO A 202 24.10 -37.25 -9.89
N TRP A 203 23.02 -37.60 -9.17
CA TRP A 203 22.36 -36.71 -8.24
C TRP A 203 23.28 -36.49 -7.06
N SER A 204 23.42 -35.25 -6.63
CA SER A 204 24.10 -34.87 -5.40
C SER A 204 23.10 -34.27 -4.38
N PHE A 205 23.36 -34.53 -3.12
CA PHE A 205 22.53 -33.95 -2.05
C PHE A 205 23.37 -33.60 -0.82
N THR A 206 22.87 -32.63 -0.07
CA THR A 206 23.42 -32.20 1.21
C THR A 206 22.34 -31.64 2.10
N ILE A 207 22.64 -31.56 3.41
CA ILE A 207 21.80 -30.95 4.41
C ILE A 207 22.54 -29.75 4.99
N ILE A 208 21.89 -28.59 5.05
CA ILE A 208 22.34 -27.43 5.83
C ILE A 208 21.72 -27.51 7.20
N ARG A 209 22.49 -27.14 8.24
CA ARG A 209 22.00 -26.98 9.61
C ARG A 209 22.64 -25.77 10.29
N ARG A 210 21.94 -25.22 11.28
CA ARG A 210 22.47 -24.24 12.22
C ARG A 210 22.97 -24.95 13.47
N ASN A 211 24.24 -24.76 13.80
CA ASN A 211 24.84 -25.25 15.03
C ASN A 211 24.61 -24.19 16.12
N LYS A 212 24.28 -24.66 17.33
CA LYS A 212 24.20 -23.79 18.53
C LYS A 212 25.60 -23.45 19.03
N PRO A 213 25.78 -22.32 19.72
CA PRO A 213 27.04 -22.02 20.37
C PRO A 213 27.46 -23.16 21.33
N ASN A 214 28.69 -23.55 21.25
CA ASN A 214 29.27 -24.52 22.22
C ASN A 214 30.15 -23.80 23.22
N TYR A 215 29.64 -23.54 24.41
CA TYR A 215 30.35 -22.80 25.46
C TYR A 215 31.53 -23.56 26.04
N GLU A 216 31.51 -24.89 25.99
CA GLU A 216 32.66 -25.73 26.38
C GLU A 216 33.83 -25.52 25.45
N LYS A 217 33.57 -25.34 24.15
CA LYS A 217 34.56 -25.00 23.11
C LYS A 217 34.82 -23.48 23.02
N ARG A 218 34.27 -22.66 23.94
CA ARG A 218 34.33 -21.19 23.96
C ARG A 218 33.77 -20.52 22.73
N GLU A 219 32.83 -21.17 22.04
CA GLU A 219 32.10 -20.62 20.91
C GLU A 219 30.94 -19.76 21.43
N ARG A 220 30.88 -18.48 21.01
CA ARG A 220 29.82 -17.54 21.44
C ARG A 220 28.68 -17.42 20.41
N ASN A 221 28.96 -17.65 19.14
CA ASN A 221 28.03 -17.44 18.05
C ASN A 221 27.56 -18.76 17.44
N PRO A 222 26.28 -18.87 17.02
CA PRO A 222 25.88 -19.97 16.19
C PRO A 222 26.54 -19.85 14.82
N TYR A 223 26.62 -20.97 14.09
CA TYR A 223 27.13 -21.00 12.73
C TYR A 223 26.41 -22.07 11.90
N TYR A 224 26.52 -21.94 10.59
CA TYR A 224 25.89 -22.86 9.65
C TYR A 224 26.92 -23.80 9.03
N THR A 225 26.52 -25.05 8.89
CA THR A 225 27.34 -26.09 8.21
C THR A 225 26.48 -26.87 7.22
N TYR A 226 27.14 -27.55 6.28
CA TYR A 226 26.48 -28.48 5.40
C TYR A 226 27.16 -29.86 5.43
N LEU A 227 26.38 -30.92 5.16
CA LEU A 227 26.83 -32.31 5.22
C LEU A 227 27.72 -32.63 4.02
N ALA A 228 28.98 -33.02 4.26
CA ALA A 228 29.97 -33.39 3.24
C ALA A 228 30.90 -34.50 3.73
N PRO A 229 30.39 -35.76 3.84
CA PRO A 229 31.13 -36.83 4.50
C PRO A 229 32.20 -37.53 3.63
N ILE A 230 32.14 -37.37 2.31
CA ILE A 230 33.07 -38.07 1.42
C ILE A 230 34.46 -37.46 1.55
N ASP A 231 35.48 -38.31 1.77
CA ASP A 231 36.89 -37.91 2.01
C ASP A 231 37.12 -37.05 3.28
N ALA A 232 36.10 -36.86 4.14
CA ALA A 232 36.23 -36.04 5.34
C ALA A 232 37.19 -36.67 6.37
N GLU A 233 37.35 -37.96 6.42
CA GLU A 233 38.33 -38.65 7.26
C GLU A 233 39.78 -38.24 6.95
N LYS A 234 40.07 -37.93 5.67
CA LYS A 234 41.40 -37.45 5.24
C LYS A 234 41.59 -35.96 5.44
N ASN A 235 40.53 -35.22 5.44
CA ASN A 235 40.51 -33.76 5.54
C ASN A 235 39.26 -33.29 6.26
N PRO A 236 39.25 -33.27 7.58
CA PRO A 236 38.10 -32.86 8.37
C PRO A 236 37.52 -31.51 7.94
N ARG A 237 36.20 -31.44 7.87
CA ARG A 237 35.44 -30.24 7.42
C ARG A 237 35.76 -29.74 6.00
N LYS A 238 36.38 -30.56 5.16
CA LYS A 238 36.66 -30.31 3.73
C LYS A 238 36.22 -31.46 2.82
N GLY A 239 35.31 -32.28 3.30
CA GLY A 239 34.77 -33.39 2.54
C GLY A 239 33.93 -32.95 1.34
N LYS A 240 33.50 -33.92 0.54
CA LYS A 240 32.59 -33.76 -0.58
C LYS A 240 31.19 -34.20 -0.21
N VAL A 241 30.19 -33.64 -0.88
CA VAL A 241 28.77 -33.98 -0.70
C VAL A 241 28.46 -35.42 -1.15
N LEU A 242 27.34 -35.95 -0.64
CA LEU A 242 26.85 -37.27 -1.03
C LEU A 242 26.26 -37.22 -2.44
N SER A 243 26.42 -38.36 -3.15
CA SER A 243 25.87 -38.54 -4.50
C SER A 243 25.42 -39.97 -4.75
N PHE A 244 24.53 -40.14 -5.74
CA PHE A 244 24.07 -41.47 -6.21
C PHE A 244 23.64 -41.40 -7.68
N LEU A 245 23.68 -42.51 -8.36
CA LEU A 245 23.26 -42.67 -9.76
C LEU A 245 21.77 -43.03 -9.81
N LYS A 246 20.98 -42.20 -10.51
CA LYS A 246 19.57 -42.46 -10.81
C LYS A 246 19.16 -41.63 -12.01
N ASP A 247 18.35 -42.19 -12.91
CA ASP A 247 17.92 -41.43 -14.10
C ASP A 247 16.90 -40.37 -13.74
N GLU A 248 15.87 -40.68 -12.97
CA GLU A 248 14.76 -39.81 -12.57
C GLU A 248 14.52 -39.90 -11.09
N LEU A 249 14.03 -38.81 -10.53
CA LEU A 249 13.53 -38.71 -9.16
C LEU A 249 12.09 -38.21 -9.13
N PRO A 250 11.28 -38.74 -8.20
CA PRO A 250 9.98 -38.11 -7.92
C PRO A 250 10.21 -36.74 -7.29
N LEU A 251 9.65 -35.71 -7.88
CA LEU A 251 9.78 -34.35 -7.36
C LEU A 251 8.95 -34.12 -6.09
N ILE A 252 7.72 -34.61 -6.11
CA ILE A 252 6.78 -34.51 -5.00
C ILE A 252 6.58 -35.91 -4.42
N PRO A 253 6.98 -36.13 -3.16
CA PRO A 253 7.06 -37.48 -2.58
C PRO A 253 5.73 -38.18 -2.41
N LYS A 254 4.61 -37.46 -2.24
CA LYS A 254 3.29 -38.09 -2.11
C LYS A 254 2.74 -38.50 -3.48
N GLN A 255 2.23 -39.70 -3.56
CA GLN A 255 1.75 -40.32 -4.80
C GLN A 255 0.38 -39.85 -5.28
N ASN A 256 -0.11 -38.71 -4.83
CA ASN A 256 -1.34 -38.19 -5.39
C ASN A 256 -1.12 -37.87 -6.86
N SER A 257 -1.92 -38.46 -7.74
CA SER A 257 -1.73 -38.43 -9.20
C SER A 257 -1.64 -37.02 -9.77
N ALA A 258 -2.28 -36.04 -9.14
CA ALA A 258 -2.26 -34.64 -9.57
C ALA A 258 -0.87 -33.97 -9.42
N TYR A 259 -0.04 -34.47 -8.49
CA TYR A 259 1.26 -33.84 -8.19
C TYR A 259 2.45 -34.74 -8.53
N LYS A 260 2.22 -35.90 -9.12
CA LYS A 260 3.30 -36.82 -9.47
C LYS A 260 4.11 -36.28 -10.63
N ILE A 261 5.24 -35.69 -10.31
CA ILE A 261 6.20 -35.20 -11.31
C ILE A 261 7.53 -35.89 -11.08
N ASN A 262 8.07 -36.52 -12.15
CA ASN A 262 9.41 -37.05 -12.17
C ASN A 262 10.32 -36.04 -12.88
N THR A 263 11.50 -35.88 -12.38
CA THR A 263 12.51 -35.03 -12.99
C THR A 263 13.81 -35.77 -13.28
N LYS A 264 14.49 -35.39 -14.37
CA LYS A 264 15.77 -35.96 -14.83
C LYS A 264 16.99 -35.15 -14.43
N SER A 265 16.79 -33.87 -14.11
CA SER A 265 17.85 -32.91 -13.74
C SER A 265 17.25 -31.71 -13.02
N GLY A 266 18.06 -30.75 -12.63
CA GLY A 266 17.63 -29.54 -11.97
C GLY A 266 17.97 -29.50 -10.49
N THR A 267 17.33 -28.59 -9.74
CA THR A 267 17.60 -28.38 -8.31
C THR A 267 16.32 -28.38 -7.50
N LEU A 268 16.27 -29.19 -6.43
CA LEU A 268 15.22 -29.18 -5.41
C LEU A 268 15.81 -28.72 -4.07
N ILE A 269 15.18 -27.75 -3.44
CA ILE A 269 15.52 -27.29 -2.09
C ILE A 269 14.26 -27.44 -1.21
N LYS A 270 14.38 -28.17 -0.11
CA LYS A 270 13.35 -28.36 0.90
C LYS A 270 13.76 -27.63 2.17
N CYS A 271 12.98 -26.60 2.53
CA CYS A 271 13.11 -25.79 3.73
C CYS A 271 12.19 -26.37 4.81
N TYR A 272 12.77 -26.94 5.87
CA TYR A 272 11.99 -27.62 6.91
C TYR A 272 11.31 -26.64 7.87
N GLU A 273 10.01 -26.90 8.15
CA GLU A 273 9.20 -26.12 9.07
C GLU A 273 9.43 -24.59 8.88
N TYR A 274 9.26 -24.13 7.61
CA TYR A 274 9.59 -22.78 7.18
C TYR A 274 8.59 -21.77 7.77
N GLU A 275 9.10 -20.73 8.38
CA GLU A 275 8.31 -19.69 9.04
C GLU A 275 7.49 -18.89 8.03
N THR A 276 6.28 -19.35 7.73
CA THR A 276 5.29 -18.59 6.98
C THR A 276 4.53 -17.66 7.93
N LYS A 277 3.97 -16.55 7.44
CA LYS A 277 3.21 -15.60 8.27
C LYS A 277 2.07 -16.30 9.02
N ARG A 278 1.45 -17.29 8.40
CA ARG A 278 0.41 -18.15 8.97
C ARG A 278 0.69 -19.62 8.64
N ARG A 279 0.01 -20.51 9.33
CA ARG A 279 0.16 -21.97 9.19
C ARG A 279 -0.91 -22.61 8.30
N SER A 280 -1.71 -21.79 7.65
CA SER A 280 -2.80 -22.16 6.75
C SER A 280 -2.30 -22.67 5.40
N ASN A 281 -3.21 -23.04 4.54
CA ASN A 281 -2.93 -23.42 3.16
C ASN A 281 -2.22 -22.26 2.43
N ILE A 282 -1.08 -22.53 1.80
CA ILE A 282 -0.24 -21.51 1.16
C ILE A 282 -0.90 -20.81 -0.05
N LEU A 283 -1.96 -21.41 -0.60
CA LEU A 283 -2.70 -20.89 -1.75
C LEU A 283 -3.92 -20.04 -1.36
N MET A 284 -4.30 -20.00 -0.06
CA MET A 284 -5.43 -19.20 0.39
C MET A 284 -5.16 -17.70 0.21
N ALA A 285 -6.26 -16.96 0.08
CA ALA A 285 -6.20 -15.51 -0.05
C ALA A 285 -5.52 -14.86 1.18
N GLY A 286 -4.57 -13.96 0.93
CA GLY A 286 -3.78 -13.31 1.97
C GLY A 286 -2.63 -14.15 2.53
N GLU A 287 -2.45 -15.38 2.05
CA GLU A 287 -1.42 -16.30 2.51
C GLU A 287 -0.15 -16.23 1.64
N PHE A 288 0.70 -17.25 1.74
CA PHE A 288 2.07 -17.22 1.23
C PHE A 288 2.18 -16.89 -0.26
N LEU A 289 1.36 -17.51 -1.12
CA LEU A 289 1.34 -17.21 -2.56
C LEU A 289 1.10 -15.72 -2.84
N ASN A 290 0.15 -15.12 -2.15
CA ASN A 290 -0.20 -13.73 -2.37
C ASN A 290 0.88 -12.76 -1.89
N ASN A 291 1.52 -13.10 -0.77
CA ASN A 291 2.64 -12.31 -0.28
C ASN A 291 3.84 -12.41 -1.25
N ILE A 292 4.08 -13.58 -1.86
CA ILE A 292 5.10 -13.72 -2.91
C ILE A 292 4.75 -12.88 -4.14
N GLU A 293 3.49 -12.87 -4.58
CA GLU A 293 3.07 -12.05 -5.74
C GLU A 293 3.29 -10.54 -5.50
N THR A 294 3.15 -10.08 -4.27
CA THR A 294 3.46 -8.70 -3.89
C THR A 294 4.95 -8.40 -3.94
N MET A 295 5.77 -9.39 -3.54
CA MET A 295 7.23 -9.27 -3.56
C MET A 295 7.82 -9.52 -4.96
N MET A 296 7.03 -10.06 -5.88
CA MET A 296 7.37 -10.23 -7.30
C MET A 296 6.22 -9.69 -8.16
N PRO A 297 6.01 -8.36 -8.20
CA PRO A 297 4.89 -7.76 -8.93
C PRO A 297 4.87 -8.09 -10.41
N ASP A 298 6.03 -8.19 -11.05
CA ASP A 298 6.19 -8.67 -12.43
C ASP A 298 7.13 -9.88 -12.47
N CYS A 299 6.58 -11.06 -12.19
CA CYS A 299 7.37 -12.28 -12.22
C CYS A 299 7.79 -12.60 -13.67
N ALA A 300 9.09 -12.73 -13.90
CA ALA A 300 9.64 -12.94 -15.25
C ALA A 300 9.12 -14.22 -15.89
N LEU A 301 8.99 -15.30 -15.10
CA LEU A 301 8.45 -16.58 -15.52
C LEU A 301 7.33 -17.03 -14.59
N PRO A 302 6.29 -17.71 -15.08
CA PRO A 302 5.28 -18.30 -14.23
C PRO A 302 5.88 -19.36 -13.31
N VAL A 303 5.41 -19.39 -12.06
CA VAL A 303 5.84 -20.36 -11.05
C VAL A 303 4.63 -21.16 -10.60
N ARG A 304 4.72 -22.48 -10.65
CA ARG A 304 3.66 -23.37 -10.21
C ARG A 304 3.69 -23.52 -8.69
N PHE A 305 2.59 -23.21 -8.02
CA PHE A 305 2.41 -23.40 -6.59
C PHE A 305 1.48 -24.57 -6.33
N ALA A 306 1.83 -25.45 -5.38
CA ALA A 306 1.00 -26.57 -4.98
C ALA A 306 0.91 -26.70 -3.45
N GLU A 307 -0.28 -26.96 -2.95
CA GLU A 307 -0.51 -27.35 -1.56
C GLU A 307 -0.68 -28.87 -1.50
N CYS A 308 0.34 -29.56 -0.99
CA CYS A 308 0.37 -31.03 -0.94
C CYS A 308 -0.02 -31.59 0.45
N ARG A 309 -0.35 -30.72 1.43
CA ARG A 309 -0.82 -31.14 2.76
C ARG A 309 -2.32 -31.36 2.73
N GLU A 310 -2.82 -32.27 3.56
CA GLU A 310 -4.23 -32.59 3.67
C GLU A 310 -4.97 -31.57 4.54
N PHE A 311 -5.89 -30.79 3.95
CA PHE A 311 -6.78 -29.89 4.66
C PHE A 311 -8.22 -30.41 4.62
N GLY A 312 -8.87 -30.53 5.80
CA GLY A 312 -10.29 -30.87 5.89
C GLY A 312 -10.66 -32.28 5.47
N GLY A 313 -9.73 -33.24 5.56
CA GLY A 313 -9.97 -34.66 5.23
C GLY A 313 -10.11 -34.97 3.74
N LYS A 314 -9.90 -33.98 2.90
CA LYS A 314 -9.72 -34.17 1.45
C LYS A 314 -8.24 -34.03 1.14
N GLU A 315 -7.67 -35.01 0.43
CA GLU A 315 -6.37 -34.84 -0.19
C GLU A 315 -6.47 -33.59 -1.09
N GLY A 316 -5.87 -32.50 -0.63
CA GLY A 316 -6.00 -31.22 -1.29
C GLY A 316 -5.22 -31.19 -2.59
N SER A 317 -5.92 -31.30 -3.69
CA SER A 317 -5.35 -31.07 -5.02
C SER A 317 -5.48 -29.60 -5.39
N TYR A 318 -4.79 -28.72 -4.67
CA TYR A 318 -4.83 -27.29 -4.98
C TYR A 318 -3.52 -26.87 -5.62
N GLU A 319 -3.60 -26.47 -6.88
CA GLU A 319 -2.51 -25.85 -7.61
C GLU A 319 -2.92 -24.45 -8.09
N ASN A 320 -1.96 -23.56 -8.17
CA ASN A 320 -2.12 -22.26 -8.78
C ASN A 320 -0.82 -21.85 -9.50
N THR A 321 -0.94 -21.06 -10.55
CA THR A 321 0.22 -20.49 -11.24
C THR A 321 0.38 -19.03 -10.86
N MET A 322 1.49 -18.71 -10.24
CA MET A 322 1.89 -17.33 -9.95
C MET A 322 2.50 -16.70 -11.21
N VAL A 323 2.00 -15.53 -11.57
CA VAL A 323 2.51 -14.75 -12.71
C VAL A 323 2.98 -13.36 -12.30
N GLY A 324 2.75 -12.98 -11.04
CA GLY A 324 2.97 -11.66 -10.49
C GLY A 324 1.72 -10.78 -10.51
N LEU A 325 1.72 -9.79 -9.62
CA LEU A 325 0.58 -8.89 -9.39
C LEU A 325 0.16 -8.15 -10.67
N ILE A 326 1.13 -7.61 -11.42
CA ILE A 326 0.89 -6.82 -12.63
C ILE A 326 0.19 -7.66 -13.70
N LYS A 327 0.77 -8.79 -14.08
CA LYS A 327 0.19 -9.69 -15.10
C LYS A 327 -1.17 -10.22 -14.70
N ARG A 328 -1.42 -10.35 -13.40
CA ARG A 328 -2.72 -10.76 -12.88
C ARG A 328 -3.76 -9.64 -13.00
N LEU A 329 -3.39 -8.38 -12.71
CA LEU A 329 -4.27 -7.23 -12.85
C LEU A 329 -4.64 -6.95 -14.31
N ASP A 330 -3.77 -7.32 -15.25
CA ASP A 330 -4.01 -7.16 -16.68
C ASP A 330 -4.89 -8.27 -17.29
N ARG A 331 -5.20 -9.35 -16.53
CA ARG A 331 -6.05 -10.45 -17.04
C ARG A 331 -7.52 -10.00 -17.16
N PRO A 332 -8.11 -10.06 -18.39
CA PRO A 332 -9.53 -9.77 -18.59
C PRO A 332 -10.43 -10.75 -17.83
N GLY A 333 -11.59 -10.29 -17.41
CA GLY A 333 -12.68 -11.13 -16.90
C GLY A 333 -12.70 -11.39 -15.41
N VAL A 334 -11.60 -11.22 -14.69
CA VAL A 334 -11.57 -11.45 -13.23
C VAL A 334 -10.92 -10.29 -12.49
N TYR A 335 -9.73 -9.89 -12.87
CA TYR A 335 -8.95 -8.89 -12.13
C TYR A 335 -8.96 -7.51 -12.78
N LYS A 336 -8.97 -7.44 -14.11
CA LYS A 336 -9.11 -6.17 -14.83
C LYS A 336 -10.44 -5.49 -14.51
N ASP A 337 -11.49 -6.26 -14.28
CA ASP A 337 -12.82 -5.75 -13.92
C ASP A 337 -12.87 -5.15 -12.51
N THR A 338 -11.83 -5.38 -11.69
CA THR A 338 -11.69 -4.76 -10.36
C THR A 338 -11.04 -3.39 -10.40
N LEU A 339 -10.43 -3.02 -11.53
CA LEU A 339 -9.86 -1.70 -11.74
C LEU A 339 -10.92 -0.70 -12.16
N GLU A 340 -10.70 0.57 -11.80
CA GLU A 340 -11.48 1.68 -12.32
C GLU A 340 -11.29 1.81 -13.82
N GLU A 341 -12.28 2.37 -14.49
CA GLU A 341 -12.21 2.67 -15.92
C GLU A 341 -11.07 3.66 -16.21
N GLY A 342 -10.34 3.43 -17.31
CA GLY A 342 -9.15 4.22 -17.64
C GLY A 342 -7.85 3.80 -16.93
N PHE A 343 -7.90 2.80 -16.02
CA PHE A 343 -6.68 2.26 -15.39
C PHE A 343 -6.31 0.88 -15.98
N PRO A 344 -4.99 0.55 -16.03
CA PRO A 344 -3.85 1.30 -15.47
C PRO A 344 -3.45 2.53 -16.29
N VAL A 345 -2.90 3.54 -15.60
CA VAL A 345 -2.34 4.75 -16.19
C VAL A 345 -0.82 4.65 -16.20
N HIS A 346 -0.21 4.96 -17.34
CA HIS A 346 1.25 4.91 -17.51
C HIS A 346 1.85 6.32 -17.51
N ARG A 347 2.89 6.51 -16.71
CA ARG A 347 3.66 7.76 -16.58
C ARG A 347 5.15 7.44 -16.60
N ARG A 348 5.99 8.45 -16.58
CA ARG A 348 7.46 8.33 -16.51
C ARG A 348 8.01 9.34 -15.53
N ILE A 349 9.08 8.92 -14.85
CA ILE A 349 9.90 9.77 -13.99
C ILE A 349 11.28 9.87 -14.61
N GLU A 350 11.85 11.08 -14.68
CA GLU A 350 13.14 11.32 -15.30
C GLU A 350 14.19 11.64 -14.24
N ILE A 351 15.32 10.91 -14.28
CA ILE A 351 16.41 11.07 -13.35
C ILE A 351 17.70 11.14 -14.15
N GLY A 352 18.22 12.33 -14.36
CA GLY A 352 19.31 12.52 -15.29
C GLY A 352 18.91 12.09 -16.70
N GLU A 353 19.62 11.10 -17.25
CA GLU A 353 19.31 10.49 -18.56
C GLU A 353 18.35 9.29 -18.46
N ASP A 354 18.14 8.77 -17.26
CA ASP A 354 17.29 7.58 -17.03
C ASP A 354 15.81 7.93 -17.01
N LYS A 355 14.98 7.12 -17.67
CA LYS A 355 13.53 7.25 -17.73
C LYS A 355 12.89 6.04 -17.07
N LEU A 356 12.30 6.26 -15.89
CA LEU A 356 11.66 5.21 -15.10
C LEU A 356 10.18 5.09 -15.46
N PRO A 357 9.73 3.93 -15.95
CA PRO A 357 8.30 3.67 -16.14
C PRO A 357 7.56 3.63 -14.79
N LEU A 358 6.44 4.34 -14.72
CA LEU A 358 5.52 4.33 -13.59
C LEU A 358 4.15 3.88 -14.07
N THR A 359 3.64 2.78 -13.52
CA THR A 359 2.29 2.27 -13.81
C THR A 359 1.42 2.43 -12.57
N ILE A 360 0.28 3.07 -12.73
CA ILE A 360 -0.66 3.42 -11.65
C ILE A 360 -1.94 2.62 -11.83
N TYR A 361 -2.36 1.90 -10.80
CA TYR A 361 -3.59 1.13 -10.73
C TYR A 361 -4.53 1.77 -9.71
N ALA A 362 -5.81 1.87 -10.03
CA ALA A 362 -6.84 2.27 -9.09
C ALA A 362 -7.95 1.21 -9.06
N PHE A 363 -8.37 0.83 -7.86
CA PHE A 363 -9.33 -0.25 -7.63
C PHE A 363 -10.73 0.28 -7.36
N LYS A 364 -11.74 -0.41 -7.90
CA LYS A 364 -13.15 -0.16 -7.57
C LYS A 364 -13.40 -0.45 -6.10
N ARG A 365 -14.16 0.42 -5.44
CA ARG A 365 -14.67 0.15 -4.10
C ARG A 365 -15.74 -0.92 -4.17
N GLN A 366 -15.57 -1.99 -3.40
CA GLN A 366 -16.56 -3.05 -3.30
C GLN A 366 -17.67 -2.64 -2.34
N LYS A 367 -18.93 -2.73 -2.79
CA LYS A 367 -20.08 -2.68 -1.88
C LYS A 367 -19.96 -3.85 -0.90
N LYS A 368 -20.06 -3.59 0.42
CA LYS A 368 -20.10 -4.64 1.46
C LYS A 368 -21.24 -5.60 1.16
N VAL A 369 -20.97 -6.71 0.50
CA VAL A 369 -21.92 -7.81 0.38
C VAL A 369 -21.82 -8.61 1.67
N LYS A 370 -22.92 -8.65 2.42
CA LYS A 370 -23.08 -9.33 3.71
C LYS A 370 -22.88 -10.83 3.60
N SER A 371 -21.83 -11.44 3.24
CA SER A 371 -21.60 -12.87 3.49
C SER A 371 -20.53 -13.57 2.65
N GLN A 372 -19.86 -12.90 1.77
CA GLN A 372 -18.64 -13.49 1.25
C GLN A 372 -17.54 -12.45 1.43
N SER A 373 -16.52 -12.81 2.21
CA SER A 373 -15.24 -12.20 2.06
C SER A 373 -14.85 -12.41 0.59
N VAL A 374 -15.23 -11.51 -0.25
CA VAL A 374 -14.53 -11.34 -1.51
C VAL A 374 -13.13 -11.07 -1.02
N ALA A 375 -12.35 -12.12 -1.02
CA ALA A 375 -10.95 -12.08 -0.71
C ALA A 375 -10.43 -10.95 -1.52
N SER A 376 -10.31 -9.85 -0.84
CA SER A 376 -10.05 -8.58 -1.44
C SER A 376 -8.88 -8.76 -2.38
N THR A 377 -9.02 -8.32 -3.58
CA THR A 377 -7.93 -7.97 -4.48
C THR A 377 -6.94 -7.02 -3.80
N ARG A 378 -7.33 -6.39 -2.70
CA ARG A 378 -6.50 -5.70 -1.70
C ARG A 378 -5.72 -6.71 -0.85
N ARG A 379 -4.65 -7.21 -1.43
CA ARG A 379 -3.65 -8.02 -0.72
C ARG A 379 -2.50 -7.17 -0.19
N LEU A 380 -2.58 -5.87 -0.40
CA LEU A 380 -1.60 -4.86 -0.09
C LEU A 380 -2.19 -4.01 1.04
N ASP A 381 -1.77 -4.28 2.26
CA ASP A 381 -2.29 -3.58 3.44
C ASP A 381 -1.57 -2.24 3.67
N LYS A 382 -0.35 -2.09 3.18
CA LYS A 382 0.52 -0.94 3.48
C LYS A 382 1.19 -0.34 2.26
N GLU A 383 1.41 -1.11 1.22
CA GLU A 383 2.14 -0.68 0.04
C GLU A 383 1.32 0.32 -0.78
N GLY A 384 1.96 1.41 -1.19
CA GLY A 384 1.38 2.41 -2.09
C GLY A 384 2.12 2.47 -3.41
N ILE A 385 3.44 2.74 -3.38
CA ILE A 385 4.29 2.78 -4.58
C ILE A 385 5.40 1.75 -4.44
N ILE A 386 5.30 0.67 -5.20
CA ILE A 386 6.29 -0.41 -5.20
C ILE A 386 7.42 -0.05 -6.17
N TRP A 387 8.65 -0.08 -5.70
CA TRP A 387 9.84 0.10 -6.50
C TRP A 387 10.40 -1.27 -6.89
N THR A 388 10.49 -1.53 -8.18
CA THR A 388 10.91 -2.84 -8.69
C THR A 388 12.23 -2.76 -9.46
N VAL A 389 13.02 -3.82 -9.36
CA VAL A 389 14.16 -4.08 -10.25
C VAL A 389 13.98 -5.47 -10.83
N ASN A 390 13.93 -5.59 -12.13
CA ASN A 390 13.64 -6.84 -12.83
C ASN A 390 12.39 -7.57 -12.31
N GLY A 391 11.34 -6.78 -12.02
CA GLY A 391 10.07 -7.28 -11.53
C GLY A 391 10.03 -7.74 -10.06
N GLN A 392 11.15 -7.68 -9.33
CA GLN A 392 11.25 -7.96 -7.91
C GLN A 392 11.06 -6.67 -7.09
N HIS A 393 10.30 -6.73 -6.00
CA HIS A 393 10.10 -5.64 -5.06
C HIS A 393 11.37 -5.38 -4.22
N TYR A 394 11.92 -4.19 -4.31
CA TYR A 394 13.08 -3.74 -3.56
C TYR A 394 12.71 -2.80 -2.41
N PHE A 395 11.77 -1.90 -2.66
CA PHE A 395 11.35 -0.89 -1.71
C PHE A 395 9.91 -0.48 -1.99
N ASP A 396 9.22 0.10 -1.02
CA ASP A 396 7.91 0.71 -1.20
C ASP A 396 7.74 2.00 -0.40
N LEU A 397 6.98 2.92 -0.97
CA LEU A 397 6.39 4.03 -0.25
C LEU A 397 4.97 3.61 0.17
N PRO A 398 4.60 3.80 1.45
CA PRO A 398 3.31 3.34 1.95
C PRO A 398 2.15 4.14 1.33
N PHE A 399 0.92 3.59 1.37
CA PHE A 399 -0.27 4.21 0.75
C PHE A 399 -0.57 5.62 1.29
N ASN A 400 -0.17 5.94 2.52
CA ASN A 400 -0.34 7.29 3.08
C ASN A 400 0.50 8.36 2.36
N PHE A 401 1.48 7.97 1.52
CA PHE A 401 2.13 8.88 0.58
C PHE A 401 1.11 9.66 -0.26
N PHE A 402 0.06 8.99 -0.73
CA PHE A 402 -0.98 9.64 -1.54
C PHE A 402 -1.82 10.65 -0.77
N ALA A 403 -1.92 10.51 0.56
CA ALA A 403 -2.64 11.43 1.43
C ALA A 403 -1.85 12.69 1.81
N ARG A 404 -0.54 12.75 1.50
CA ARG A 404 0.31 13.91 1.82
C ARG A 404 -0.26 15.22 1.27
N LYS A 405 -0.04 16.32 1.98
CA LYS A 405 -0.45 17.68 1.54
C LYS A 405 0.11 18.07 0.16
N SER A 406 1.29 17.55 -0.19
CA SER A 406 1.94 17.71 -1.50
C SER A 406 1.26 16.93 -2.64
N VAL A 407 0.56 15.81 -2.34
CA VAL A 407 -0.08 14.91 -3.31
C VAL A 407 -1.59 15.13 -3.41
N LYS A 408 -2.29 15.28 -2.27
CA LYS A 408 -3.72 15.63 -2.16
C LYS A 408 -4.72 14.56 -2.68
N LEU A 409 -4.46 13.30 -2.41
CA LEU A 409 -5.34 12.19 -2.78
C LEU A 409 -5.81 11.35 -1.57
N PRO A 410 -6.24 11.95 -0.44
CA PRO A 410 -6.54 11.20 0.78
C PRO A 410 -7.73 10.24 0.64
N THR A 411 -8.77 10.61 -0.13
CA THR A 411 -10.00 9.79 -0.26
C THR A 411 -9.76 8.48 -1.00
N ILE A 412 -8.80 8.46 -1.92
CA ILE A 412 -8.48 7.30 -2.75
C ILE A 412 -7.13 6.67 -2.40
N ALA A 413 -6.44 7.16 -1.37
CA ALA A 413 -5.11 6.69 -1.00
C ALA A 413 -5.02 5.17 -0.83
N LYS A 414 -6.03 4.56 -0.23
CA LYS A 414 -6.13 3.09 -0.04
C LYS A 414 -6.61 2.34 -1.29
N ASP A 415 -7.06 3.03 -2.32
CA ASP A 415 -7.60 2.45 -3.55
C ASP A 415 -6.58 2.46 -4.69
N ILE A 416 -5.38 3.04 -4.46
CA ILE A 416 -4.30 3.19 -5.44
C ILE A 416 -3.14 2.28 -5.08
N ILE A 417 -2.53 1.70 -6.10
CA ILE A 417 -1.19 1.14 -6.07
C ILE A 417 -0.44 1.62 -7.32
N ALA A 418 0.85 1.84 -7.17
CA ALA A 418 1.70 2.14 -8.31
C ALA A 418 2.96 1.29 -8.30
N VAL A 419 3.51 1.05 -9.48
CA VAL A 419 4.76 0.31 -9.67
C VAL A 419 5.73 1.20 -10.44
N LEU A 420 6.86 1.49 -9.84
CA LEU A 420 7.97 2.22 -10.43
C LEU A 420 9.09 1.25 -10.76
N ASP A 421 9.43 1.14 -12.04
CA ASP A 421 10.38 0.13 -12.51
C ASP A 421 11.77 0.73 -12.75
N PHE A 422 12.76 0.19 -12.04
CA PHE A 422 14.17 0.55 -12.10
C PHE A 422 15.03 -0.44 -12.91
N SER A 423 14.42 -1.34 -13.69
CA SER A 423 15.16 -2.40 -14.38
C SER A 423 16.17 -1.87 -15.40
N LYS A 424 15.96 -0.69 -15.95
CA LYS A 424 16.78 -0.07 -17.03
C LYS A 424 17.70 1.05 -16.55
N ILE A 425 17.83 1.29 -15.25
CA ILE A 425 18.76 2.31 -14.74
C ILE A 425 20.22 1.84 -14.83
N SER A 426 21.14 2.81 -14.81
CA SER A 426 22.57 2.53 -14.76
C SER A 426 22.96 1.73 -13.52
N ASP A 427 24.00 0.90 -13.63
CA ASP A 427 24.48 0.08 -12.50
C ASP A 427 25.00 0.94 -11.34
N ASP A 428 25.61 2.10 -11.65
CA ASP A 428 26.07 3.07 -10.64
C ASP A 428 24.90 3.63 -9.84
N MET A 429 23.84 4.07 -10.53
CA MET A 429 22.64 4.57 -9.85
C MET A 429 21.96 3.46 -9.03
N ARG A 430 21.91 2.24 -9.56
CA ARG A 430 21.34 1.11 -8.82
C ARG A 430 22.10 0.83 -7.52
N THR A 431 23.43 0.84 -7.59
CA THR A 431 24.30 0.58 -6.43
C THR A 431 24.21 1.71 -5.39
N ASN A 432 24.08 2.96 -5.84
CA ASN A 432 23.97 4.12 -4.96
C ASN A 432 22.59 4.23 -4.29
N LEU A 433 21.53 3.79 -4.98
CA LEU A 433 20.17 3.92 -4.49
C LEU A 433 19.72 2.73 -3.62
N PHE A 434 20.00 1.48 -4.06
CA PHE A 434 19.53 0.28 -3.39
C PHE A 434 20.60 -0.38 -2.54
N MET A 435 20.23 -0.74 -1.32
CA MET A 435 21.12 -1.51 -0.45
C MET A 435 21.19 -2.99 -0.89
N SER A 436 22.29 -3.66 -0.58
CA SER A 436 22.55 -5.05 -0.98
C SER A 436 21.53 -6.07 -0.44
N ASN A 437 20.82 -5.74 0.65
CA ASN A 437 19.75 -6.56 1.23
C ASN A 437 18.45 -6.50 0.43
N LYS A 438 18.32 -5.62 -0.57
CA LYS A 438 17.11 -5.41 -1.39
C LYS A 438 15.84 -5.07 -0.57
N GLU A 439 16.00 -4.46 0.60
CA GLU A 439 14.89 -4.10 1.50
C GLU A 439 14.84 -2.62 1.85
N SER A 440 15.88 -1.88 1.50
CA SER A 440 15.99 -0.47 1.83
C SER A 440 16.72 0.30 0.74
N VAL A 441 16.43 1.60 0.71
CA VAL A 441 17.07 2.56 -0.17
C VAL A 441 17.91 3.55 0.64
N ALA A 442 19.01 3.98 0.08
CA ALA A 442 19.79 5.08 0.64
C ALA A 442 19.06 6.40 0.37
N LYS A 443 18.88 7.23 1.40
CA LYS A 443 18.26 8.56 1.27
C LYS A 443 19.25 9.56 0.67
N THR A 444 19.60 9.33 -0.59
CA THR A 444 20.48 10.18 -1.38
C THR A 444 19.73 11.35 -2.02
N ALA A 445 20.46 12.24 -2.70
CA ALA A 445 19.84 13.33 -3.47
C ALA A 445 18.93 12.79 -4.58
N GLU A 446 19.31 11.66 -5.20
CA GLU A 446 18.52 10.97 -6.23
C GLU A 446 17.20 10.44 -5.64
N TYR A 447 17.25 9.82 -4.45
CA TYR A 447 16.03 9.39 -3.75
C TYR A 447 15.07 10.57 -3.51
N MET A 448 15.59 11.69 -3.00
CA MET A 448 14.78 12.88 -2.73
C MET A 448 14.18 13.46 -4.02
N ASN A 449 14.93 13.44 -5.12
CA ASN A 449 14.44 13.88 -6.42
C ASN A 449 13.31 12.97 -6.93
N ILE A 450 13.48 11.64 -6.84
CA ILE A 450 12.45 10.67 -7.22
C ILE A 450 11.18 10.92 -6.43
N GLU A 451 11.28 11.04 -5.11
CA GLU A 451 10.13 11.26 -4.23
C GLU A 451 9.39 12.54 -4.58
N LYS A 452 10.13 13.64 -4.83
CA LYS A 452 9.55 14.94 -5.25
C LYS A 452 8.85 14.85 -6.60
N GLN A 453 9.44 14.15 -7.58
CA GLN A 453 8.80 13.94 -8.89
C GLN A 453 7.55 13.06 -8.76
N LEU A 454 7.57 11.99 -7.94
CA LEU A 454 6.40 11.19 -7.64
C LEU A 454 5.28 12.06 -7.07
N GLU A 455 5.57 12.91 -6.07
CA GLU A 455 4.57 13.85 -5.52
C GLU A 455 3.96 14.74 -6.60
N SER A 456 4.79 15.23 -7.53
CA SER A 456 4.33 16.05 -8.65
C SER A 456 3.43 15.26 -9.62
N VAL A 457 3.86 14.05 -10.02
CA VAL A 457 3.11 13.20 -10.96
C VAL A 457 1.74 12.85 -10.38
N PHE A 458 1.67 12.37 -9.14
CA PHE A 458 0.39 12.01 -8.52
C PHE A 458 -0.51 13.23 -8.30
N ARG A 459 0.05 14.38 -7.93
CA ARG A 459 -0.72 15.60 -7.78
C ARG A 459 -1.31 16.13 -9.09
N THR A 460 -0.61 15.92 -10.22
CA THR A 460 -1.03 16.43 -11.53
C THR A 460 -1.81 15.43 -12.36
N CYS A 461 -1.85 14.14 -11.95
CA CYS A 461 -2.57 13.09 -12.67
C CYS A 461 -4.08 13.35 -12.66
N GLU A 462 -4.63 13.61 -13.84
CA GLU A 462 -6.04 14.01 -14.00
C GLU A 462 -7.00 12.89 -13.69
N GLU A 463 -6.69 11.67 -14.13
CA GLU A 463 -7.49 10.48 -13.86
C GLU A 463 -7.67 10.24 -12.35
N LEU A 464 -6.61 10.45 -11.57
CA LEU A 464 -6.69 10.33 -10.11
C LEU A 464 -7.45 11.47 -9.46
N LYS A 465 -7.35 12.69 -9.98
CA LYS A 465 -8.13 13.84 -9.49
C LYS A 465 -9.63 13.64 -9.73
N LEU A 466 -10.00 13.17 -10.93
CA LEU A 466 -11.38 12.84 -11.25
C LEU A 466 -11.91 11.77 -10.30
N LEU A 467 -11.17 10.68 -10.12
CA LEU A 467 -11.55 9.62 -9.20
C LEU A 467 -11.65 10.10 -7.75
N GLN A 468 -10.71 10.94 -7.27
CA GLN A 468 -10.75 11.57 -5.95
C GLN A 468 -12.04 12.37 -5.76
N ASN A 469 -12.42 13.19 -6.75
CA ASN A 469 -13.62 14.02 -6.70
C ASN A 469 -14.89 13.18 -6.72
N GLU A 470 -14.95 12.14 -7.55
CA GLU A 470 -16.08 11.21 -7.60
C GLU A 470 -16.25 10.46 -6.27
N ARG A 471 -15.15 9.97 -5.70
CA ARG A 471 -15.18 9.29 -4.41
C ARG A 471 -15.57 10.21 -3.27
N ALA A 472 -15.07 11.45 -3.26
CA ALA A 472 -15.48 12.45 -2.28
C ALA A 472 -16.99 12.76 -2.37
N LYS A 473 -17.54 12.85 -3.60
CA LYS A 473 -18.99 13.00 -3.81
C LYS A 473 -19.77 11.76 -3.34
N GLN A 474 -19.30 10.56 -3.62
CA GLN A 474 -19.93 9.32 -3.15
C GLN A 474 -19.89 9.23 -1.61
N ASP A 475 -18.75 9.54 -0.99
CA ASP A 475 -18.62 9.52 0.47
C ASP A 475 -19.53 10.58 1.11
N ALA A 476 -19.68 11.76 0.49
CA ALA A 476 -20.62 12.77 0.92
C ALA A 476 -22.08 12.30 0.80
N ARG A 477 -22.45 11.64 -0.31
CA ARG A 477 -23.79 11.07 -0.49
C ARG A 477 -24.09 9.95 0.51
N ASN A 478 -23.14 9.03 0.73
CA ASN A 478 -23.28 7.97 1.72
C ASN A 478 -23.42 8.55 3.14
N LYS A 479 -22.65 9.60 3.47
CA LYS A 479 -22.81 10.32 4.75
C LYS A 479 -24.20 10.95 4.88
N VAL A 480 -24.77 11.47 3.80
CA VAL A 480 -26.15 12.03 3.79
C VAL A 480 -27.18 10.91 3.96
N GLU A 481 -26.99 9.73 3.38
CA GLU A 481 -27.86 8.58 3.59
C GLU A 481 -27.74 8.01 5.01
N ASP A 482 -26.53 7.91 5.56
CA ASP A 482 -26.31 7.53 6.96
C ASP A 482 -26.85 8.60 7.93
N SER A 483 -26.82 9.89 7.54
CA SER A 483 -27.36 10.99 8.34
C SER A 483 -28.89 10.95 8.45
N LYS A 484 -29.59 10.43 7.46
CA LYS A 484 -31.05 10.32 7.55
C LYS A 484 -31.51 9.45 8.73
N ASN A 485 -30.84 8.34 8.97
CA ASN A 485 -31.14 7.47 10.10
C ASN A 485 -30.83 8.17 11.45
N PHE A 486 -29.70 8.88 11.51
CA PHE A 486 -29.32 9.68 12.69
C PHE A 486 -30.27 10.85 12.89
N ASP A 487 -30.62 11.56 11.81
CA ASP A 487 -31.56 12.70 11.85
C ASP A 487 -32.96 12.26 12.26
N GLU A 488 -33.46 11.11 11.78
CA GLU A 488 -34.73 10.54 12.18
C GLU A 488 -34.73 10.16 13.67
N LEU A 489 -33.65 9.56 14.16
CA LEU A 489 -33.50 9.16 15.56
C LEU A 489 -33.40 10.39 16.49
N MET A 490 -32.64 11.41 16.07
CA MET A 490 -32.55 12.69 16.76
C MET A 490 -33.91 13.44 16.78
N SER A 491 -34.59 13.48 15.63
CA SER A 491 -35.94 14.05 15.53
C SER A 491 -36.94 13.39 16.47
N GLN A 492 -36.90 12.05 16.55
CA GLN A 492 -37.74 11.28 17.47
C GLN A 492 -37.38 11.54 18.94
N LEU A 493 -36.11 11.62 19.28
CA LEU A 493 -35.65 11.93 20.64
C LEU A 493 -36.05 13.35 21.07
N LEU A 494 -35.85 14.33 20.18
CA LEU A 494 -36.21 15.71 20.47
C LEU A 494 -37.73 15.92 20.51
N SER A 495 -38.52 15.25 19.67
CA SER A 495 -39.98 15.34 19.68
C SER A 495 -40.60 14.70 20.92
N LYS A 496 -39.98 13.67 21.48
CA LYS A 496 -40.45 12.98 22.70
C LYS A 496 -39.96 13.61 24.00
N ASN A 497 -38.94 14.48 23.96
CA ASN A 497 -38.32 15.07 25.15
C ASN A 497 -38.24 16.59 25.07
N PRO A 498 -39.25 17.32 25.56
CA PRO A 498 -39.30 18.79 25.51
C PRO A 498 -38.06 19.46 26.11
N THR A 499 -37.49 18.90 27.16
CA THR A 499 -36.30 19.44 27.84
C THR A 499 -35.06 19.35 26.96
N LEU A 500 -34.91 18.27 26.19
CA LEU A 500 -33.84 18.15 25.18
C LEU A 500 -34.10 19.14 24.02
N ALA A 501 -35.34 19.28 23.59
CA ALA A 501 -35.69 20.20 22.52
C ALA A 501 -35.40 21.68 22.91
N GLU A 502 -35.57 22.03 24.19
CA GLU A 502 -35.27 23.37 24.75
C GLU A 502 -33.75 23.62 24.80
N LEU A 503 -32.96 22.62 25.20
CA LEU A 503 -31.50 22.66 25.18
C LEU A 503 -30.93 22.93 23.76
N PHE A 504 -31.56 22.37 22.73
CA PHE A 504 -31.16 22.58 21.35
C PHE A 504 -31.80 23.82 20.67
N GLY A 505 -32.54 24.63 21.39
CA GLY A 505 -33.27 25.79 20.81
C GLY A 505 -34.30 25.41 19.73
N ALA A 506 -34.72 24.16 19.70
CA ALA A 506 -35.48 23.53 18.60
C ALA A 506 -36.99 23.78 18.66
N GLY A 507 -37.47 24.81 19.40
CA GLY A 507 -38.89 25.12 19.45
C GLY A 507 -39.41 25.83 18.22
N LYS A 508 -39.31 25.38 17.01
CA LYS A 508 -40.21 25.60 15.86
C LYS A 508 -39.65 25.34 14.46
N ARG A 509 -38.38 24.87 14.25
CA ARG A 509 -37.84 24.64 12.91
C ARG A 509 -36.97 23.40 12.82
N LEU A 510 -37.52 22.23 13.07
CA LEU A 510 -36.83 20.93 12.85
C LEU A 510 -36.69 20.59 11.36
N SER A 511 -37.42 21.20 10.45
CA SER A 511 -37.38 20.91 9.03
C SER A 511 -36.29 21.63 8.20
N SER A 512 -35.63 22.64 8.79
CA SER A 512 -34.61 23.41 8.05
C SER A 512 -33.20 23.35 8.65
N ALA A 513 -33.01 22.83 9.86
CA ALA A 513 -31.68 22.66 10.45
C ALA A 513 -30.91 21.42 9.93
N PHE A 514 -31.63 20.48 9.36
CA PHE A 514 -31.07 19.22 8.83
C PHE A 514 -31.07 19.11 7.30
N ASN A 515 -31.55 20.10 6.58
CA ASN A 515 -31.26 20.25 5.18
C ASN A 515 -29.83 20.78 5.08
N LEU A 516 -28.88 19.86 5.09
CA LEU A 516 -27.60 20.04 4.45
C LEU A 516 -27.84 20.09 2.92
N GLN A 517 -28.47 21.15 2.46
CA GLN A 517 -28.09 21.67 1.18
C GLN A 517 -26.62 22.11 1.38
N PRO A 518 -25.66 21.65 0.56
CA PRO A 518 -24.42 22.35 0.48
C PRO A 518 -24.80 23.81 0.29
N ALA A 519 -24.17 24.71 1.04
CA ALA A 519 -24.21 26.13 0.75
C ALA A 519 -23.52 26.33 -0.61
N GLY A 520 -24.26 25.97 -1.66
CA GLY A 520 -24.13 26.41 -3.00
C GLY A 520 -25.27 27.38 -3.14
N GLU A 521 -24.96 28.64 -3.42
CA GLU A 521 -25.79 29.46 -4.26
C GLU A 521 -26.51 28.51 -5.21
N GLU A 522 -27.83 28.62 -5.38
CA GLU A 522 -28.51 28.00 -6.52
C GLU A 522 -27.60 28.25 -7.72
N GLU A 523 -26.84 27.21 -8.12
CA GLU A 523 -26.13 27.25 -9.38
C GLU A 523 -27.25 27.36 -10.39
N LYS A 524 -27.50 28.61 -10.87
CA LYS A 524 -28.18 28.80 -12.14
C LYS A 524 -27.43 27.85 -13.07
N GLU A 525 -28.09 26.87 -13.61
CA GLU A 525 -27.58 26.08 -14.71
C GLU A 525 -27.09 27.09 -15.75
N LEU A 526 -25.78 27.30 -15.80
CA LEU A 526 -25.14 28.07 -16.84
C LEU A 526 -25.34 27.26 -18.12
N ASP A 527 -25.90 27.89 -19.10
CA ASP A 527 -26.00 27.34 -20.44
C ASP A 527 -24.58 27.39 -21.07
N LEU A 528 -23.81 26.34 -20.79
CA LEU A 528 -22.43 26.22 -21.27
C LEU A 528 -22.44 25.99 -22.78
N LYS A 529 -21.51 26.61 -23.47
CA LYS A 529 -21.37 26.59 -24.92
C LYS A 529 -20.08 25.93 -25.34
N GLU A 530 -20.11 25.27 -26.46
CA GLU A 530 -18.91 24.68 -27.10
C GLU A 530 -17.78 25.70 -27.26
N PHE A 531 -18.11 26.98 -27.55
CA PHE A 531 -17.17 28.08 -27.70
C PHE A 531 -17.60 29.27 -26.84
N PRO A 532 -16.65 29.96 -26.18
CA PRO A 532 -16.95 31.07 -25.28
C PRO A 532 -17.49 32.29 -26.03
N THR A 533 -18.49 32.94 -25.44
CA THR A 533 -18.96 34.22 -25.90
C THR A 533 -18.35 35.38 -25.08
N TYR A 534 -17.86 35.08 -23.91
CA TYR A 534 -17.16 36.02 -23.06
C TYR A 534 -16.07 35.31 -22.22
N PHE A 535 -15.03 36.06 -21.83
CA PHE A 535 -13.98 35.63 -20.95
C PHE A 535 -13.42 36.85 -20.19
N HIS A 536 -13.74 37.02 -18.92
CA HIS A 536 -13.30 38.15 -18.10
C HIS A 536 -13.05 37.78 -16.63
N HIS A 537 -12.38 38.64 -15.85
CA HIS A 537 -12.15 38.39 -14.43
C HIS A 537 -13.48 38.21 -13.66
N ARG A 538 -13.52 37.22 -12.76
CA ARG A 538 -14.79 36.78 -12.09
C ARG A 538 -15.54 37.89 -11.32
N LYS A 539 -14.89 38.98 -10.94
CA LYS A 539 -15.50 40.03 -10.11
C LYS A 539 -15.42 41.41 -10.75
N LEU A 540 -15.09 41.49 -12.01
CA LEU A 540 -14.86 42.75 -12.75
C LEU A 540 -15.58 42.69 -14.06
N ASP A 541 -15.98 43.88 -14.59
CA ASP A 541 -16.50 43.99 -15.94
C ASP A 541 -15.43 43.79 -17.01
N ALA A 542 -15.82 43.57 -18.26
CA ALA A 542 -14.96 43.09 -19.35
C ALA A 542 -13.71 43.95 -19.63
N ASP A 543 -13.73 45.23 -19.29
CA ASP A 543 -12.64 46.18 -19.60
C ASP A 543 -11.86 46.65 -18.34
N GLU A 544 -12.10 46.01 -17.19
CA GLU A 544 -11.45 46.41 -15.93
C GLU A 544 -10.18 45.60 -15.66
N THR A 545 -9.07 46.28 -15.31
CA THR A 545 -7.82 45.65 -14.90
C THR A 545 -7.82 45.25 -13.44
N LEU A 546 -7.54 43.98 -13.15
CA LEU A 546 -7.44 43.47 -11.77
C LEU A 546 -6.18 44.01 -11.08
N LYS A 547 -6.35 44.62 -9.91
CA LYS A 547 -5.22 45.06 -9.07
C LYS A 547 -5.24 44.26 -7.74
N ARG A 548 -4.12 43.62 -7.43
CA ARG A 548 -3.93 42.82 -6.20
C ARG A 548 -2.49 42.88 -5.71
N SER A 549 -2.28 42.49 -4.45
CA SER A 549 -0.95 42.20 -3.92
C SER A 549 -0.78 40.69 -3.76
N ALA A 550 0.44 40.20 -3.92
CA ALA A 550 0.84 38.82 -3.65
C ALA A 550 2.13 38.83 -2.83
N ALA A 551 2.22 37.95 -1.84
CA ALA A 551 3.45 37.79 -1.08
C ALA A 551 4.54 37.14 -1.96
N GLU A 552 5.80 37.54 -1.76
CA GLU A 552 6.98 36.96 -2.39
C GLU A 552 6.96 35.43 -2.30
N ASP A 553 7.39 34.73 -3.32
CA ASP A 553 7.44 33.28 -3.44
C ASP A 553 6.08 32.53 -3.34
N LYS A 554 4.96 33.21 -3.33
CA LYS A 554 3.63 32.58 -3.31
C LYS A 554 3.02 32.56 -4.71
N PRO A 555 2.36 31.44 -5.12
CA PRO A 555 1.67 31.40 -6.40
C PRO A 555 0.52 32.42 -6.44
N ILE A 556 0.38 33.08 -7.58
CA ILE A 556 -0.71 34.04 -7.84
C ILE A 556 -1.89 33.27 -8.42
N ARG A 557 -3.01 33.23 -7.71
CA ARG A 557 -4.25 32.62 -8.18
C ARG A 557 -5.24 33.67 -8.68
N LEU A 558 -5.66 33.54 -9.95
CA LEU A 558 -6.64 34.40 -10.59
C LEU A 558 -7.79 33.54 -11.11
N ASN A 559 -9.01 34.08 -11.05
CA ASN A 559 -10.23 33.42 -11.52
C ASN A 559 -10.93 34.31 -12.58
N PHE A 560 -11.35 33.66 -13.66
CA PHE A 560 -12.11 34.29 -14.74
C PHE A 560 -13.46 33.58 -14.84
N THR A 561 -14.44 34.24 -15.46
CA THR A 561 -15.74 33.70 -15.82
C THR A 561 -15.86 33.59 -17.32
N THR A 562 -16.49 32.51 -17.79
CA THR A 562 -16.78 32.24 -19.19
C THR A 562 -18.00 31.35 -19.29
N ASP A 563 -18.63 31.27 -20.45
CA ASP A 563 -19.70 30.33 -20.76
C ASP A 563 -19.21 29.13 -21.61
N ALA A 564 -17.90 28.89 -21.67
CA ALA A 564 -17.33 27.76 -22.37
C ALA A 564 -17.53 26.44 -21.60
N ASP A 565 -17.65 25.34 -22.34
CA ASP A 565 -17.66 23.98 -21.78
C ASP A 565 -16.40 23.67 -20.99
N ASP A 566 -16.50 22.83 -19.96
CA ASP A 566 -15.42 22.52 -19.03
C ASP A 566 -14.18 21.92 -19.71
N ASP A 567 -14.34 21.28 -20.88
CA ASP A 567 -13.25 20.69 -21.66
C ASP A 567 -12.59 21.65 -22.69
N TYR A 568 -13.12 22.86 -22.82
CA TYR A 568 -12.74 23.83 -23.89
C TYR A 568 -11.22 23.99 -24.10
N PHE A 569 -10.43 24.03 -23.04
CA PHE A 569 -8.97 24.20 -23.15
C PHE A 569 -8.18 22.88 -23.25
N ILE A 570 -8.85 21.71 -23.09
CA ILE A 570 -8.17 20.41 -23.00
C ILE A 570 -8.65 19.40 -24.04
N ARG A 571 -9.72 19.69 -24.78
CA ARG A 571 -10.27 18.82 -25.83
C ARG A 571 -9.33 18.69 -27.02
N GLU A 572 -9.38 17.57 -27.73
CA GLU A 572 -8.51 17.29 -28.88
C GLU A 572 -8.88 18.09 -30.14
N GLU A 573 -10.19 18.32 -30.33
CA GLU A 573 -10.69 19.07 -31.49
C GLU A 573 -10.96 20.52 -31.10
N ARG A 574 -10.31 21.47 -31.82
CA ARG A 574 -10.49 22.92 -31.68
C ARG A 574 -10.39 23.47 -30.26
N PRO A 575 -9.31 23.14 -29.52
CA PRO A 575 -9.12 23.64 -28.15
C PRO A 575 -8.93 25.14 -28.13
N GLY A 576 -9.39 25.81 -27.07
CA GLY A 576 -9.04 27.18 -26.77
C GLY A 576 -7.56 27.29 -26.37
N ILE A 577 -6.88 28.33 -26.83
CA ILE A 577 -5.47 28.57 -26.55
C ILE A 577 -5.33 29.79 -25.65
N ILE A 578 -4.85 29.58 -24.42
CA ILE A 578 -4.50 30.68 -23.52
C ILE A 578 -3.01 30.98 -23.58
N LYS A 579 -2.70 32.26 -23.76
CA LYS A 579 -1.35 32.79 -23.71
C LYS A 579 -1.24 33.77 -22.54
N VAL A 580 -0.26 33.58 -21.69
CA VAL A 580 0.03 34.46 -20.56
C VAL A 580 1.37 35.15 -20.83
N SER A 581 1.39 36.47 -20.78
CA SER A 581 2.60 37.24 -20.92
C SER A 581 2.78 38.22 -19.74
N LEU A 582 4.02 38.51 -19.39
CA LEU A 582 4.41 39.46 -18.34
C LEU A 582 5.11 40.63 -18.99
N GLU A 583 4.62 41.85 -18.75
CA GLU A 583 5.18 43.07 -19.29
C GLU A 583 6.27 43.64 -18.38
N GLY A 584 7.31 44.22 -19.00
CA GLY A 584 8.42 44.87 -18.31
C GLY A 584 9.78 44.39 -18.84
N GLU A 585 10.75 45.32 -19.02
CA GLU A 585 12.09 44.97 -19.50
C GLU A 585 12.82 44.00 -18.57
N LYS A 586 12.62 44.08 -17.24
CA LYS A 586 13.19 43.20 -16.24
C LYS A 586 12.74 41.73 -16.44
N PHE A 587 11.54 41.49 -16.96
CA PHE A 587 10.92 40.15 -17.07
C PHE A 587 10.84 39.62 -18.51
N LYS A 588 11.44 40.30 -19.50
CA LYS A 588 11.29 40.05 -20.93
C LYS A 588 11.71 38.62 -21.37
N ASN A 589 12.64 38.01 -20.63
CA ASN A 589 13.16 36.68 -20.93
C ASN A 589 12.64 35.57 -19.95
N GLU A 590 11.74 35.95 -19.04
CA GLU A 590 11.23 35.01 -18.05
C GLU A 590 10.16 34.11 -18.65
N LYS A 591 10.30 32.79 -18.41
CA LYS A 591 9.30 31.81 -18.80
C LYS A 591 8.19 31.73 -17.72
N ILE A 592 7.00 32.17 -18.10
CA ILE A 592 5.86 32.11 -17.16
C ILE A 592 5.38 30.69 -17.03
N LEU A 593 5.49 30.15 -15.83
CA LEU A 593 4.97 28.84 -15.47
C LEU A 593 3.58 29.00 -14.84
N PHE A 594 2.57 28.35 -15.39
CA PHE A 594 1.22 28.37 -14.84
C PHE A 594 0.51 27.03 -15.01
N SER A 595 -0.48 26.81 -14.17
CA SER A 595 -1.47 25.73 -14.31
C SER A 595 -2.87 26.33 -14.36
N SER A 596 -3.77 25.76 -15.16
CA SER A 596 -5.14 26.25 -15.32
C SER A 596 -6.15 25.14 -15.28
N SER A 597 -7.41 25.48 -14.93
CA SER A 597 -8.56 24.58 -14.97
C SER A 597 -9.83 25.37 -15.24
N LEU A 598 -10.73 24.82 -16.06
CA LEU A 598 -12.06 25.37 -16.31
C LEU A 598 -13.10 24.45 -15.70
N ARG A 599 -14.05 24.98 -14.95
CA ARG A 599 -15.16 24.22 -14.38
C ARG A 599 -16.37 25.10 -14.12
N ASN A 600 -17.55 24.69 -14.60
CA ASN A 600 -18.82 25.40 -14.42
C ASN A 600 -18.68 26.89 -14.74
N GLY A 601 -18.10 27.23 -15.91
CA GLY A 601 -17.93 28.61 -16.33
C GLY A 601 -16.90 29.41 -15.51
N VAL A 602 -16.12 28.78 -14.61
CA VAL A 602 -15.03 29.41 -13.86
C VAL A 602 -13.68 28.87 -14.31
N PHE A 603 -12.90 29.73 -14.94
CA PHE A 603 -11.52 29.41 -15.29
C PHE A 603 -10.56 29.92 -14.20
N SER A 604 -9.83 29.00 -13.60
CA SER A 604 -8.82 29.30 -12.56
C SER A 604 -7.43 29.11 -13.11
N ILE A 605 -6.55 30.08 -12.90
CA ILE A 605 -5.14 30.01 -13.26
C ILE A 605 -4.27 30.26 -12.03
N ASN A 606 -3.24 29.45 -11.84
CA ASN A 606 -2.22 29.61 -10.81
C ASN A 606 -0.88 29.87 -11.50
N ILE A 607 -0.30 31.03 -11.27
CA ILE A 607 0.95 31.49 -11.88
C ILE A 607 2.05 31.42 -10.83
N THR A 608 3.17 30.80 -11.15
CA THR A 608 4.37 30.88 -10.34
C THR A 608 5.04 32.23 -10.56
N GLN A 609 5.37 32.95 -9.49
CA GLN A 609 6.10 34.21 -9.61
C GLN A 609 7.48 33.98 -10.23
N PRO A 610 7.98 34.90 -11.06
CA PRO A 610 9.36 34.85 -11.57
C PRO A 610 10.35 34.83 -10.40
N GLU A 611 11.42 34.05 -10.49
CA GLU A 611 12.46 33.96 -9.44
C GLU A 611 13.21 35.30 -9.24
N ILE A 612 13.19 36.19 -10.25
CA ILE A 612 13.80 37.50 -10.20
C ILE A 612 12.90 38.62 -9.66
N ALA A 613 11.66 38.26 -9.27
CA ALA A 613 10.71 39.25 -8.71
C ALA A 613 11.08 39.54 -7.25
N GLU A 614 11.18 40.83 -6.92
CA GLU A 614 11.55 41.35 -5.60
C GLU A 614 10.38 42.07 -4.96
N ILE A 615 10.39 42.21 -3.64
CA ILE A 615 9.39 42.99 -2.89
C ILE A 615 9.34 44.42 -3.40
N GLY A 616 8.13 44.87 -3.77
CA GLY A 616 7.88 46.18 -4.37
C GLY A 616 7.80 46.19 -5.92
N ASP A 617 8.09 45.05 -6.55
CA ASP A 617 7.91 44.93 -8.00
C ASP A 617 6.43 44.92 -8.37
N ILE A 618 6.11 45.48 -9.52
CA ILE A 618 4.78 45.49 -10.11
C ILE A 618 4.76 44.56 -11.33
N LEU A 619 4.14 43.38 -11.16
CA LEU A 619 4.00 42.39 -12.20
C LEU A 619 2.71 42.66 -13.02
N LYS A 620 2.86 43.01 -14.29
CA LYS A 620 1.72 43.26 -15.18
C LYS A 620 1.52 42.04 -16.08
N TYR A 621 0.55 41.23 -15.76
CA TYR A 621 0.18 40.05 -16.54
C TYR A 621 -0.89 40.38 -17.57
N LYS A 622 -0.69 39.88 -18.80
CA LYS A 622 -1.68 39.91 -19.87
C LYS A 622 -2.10 38.50 -20.26
N PHE A 623 -3.39 38.27 -20.28
CA PHE A 623 -4.02 36.97 -20.62
C PHE A 623 -4.73 37.13 -21.95
N GLU A 624 -4.32 36.34 -22.96
CA GLU A 624 -4.93 36.31 -24.29
C GLU A 624 -5.51 34.92 -24.52
N VAL A 625 -6.83 34.84 -24.67
CA VAL A 625 -7.53 33.58 -25.02
C VAL A 625 -7.91 33.68 -26.49
N ASN A 626 -7.26 32.83 -27.31
CA ASN A 626 -7.55 32.70 -28.72
C ASN A 626 -8.61 31.63 -28.92
N ASP A 627 -9.69 32.00 -29.57
CA ASP A 627 -10.79 31.14 -29.99
C ASP A 627 -10.94 31.12 -31.51
N ILE A 628 -11.18 29.94 -32.05
CA ILE A 628 -11.28 29.77 -33.53
C ILE A 628 -12.53 30.45 -34.13
N THR A 629 -13.53 30.74 -33.34
CA THR A 629 -14.78 31.37 -33.75
C THR A 629 -14.75 32.89 -33.64
N GLN A 630 -13.69 33.47 -33.06
CA GLN A 630 -13.58 34.88 -32.79
C GLN A 630 -12.41 35.49 -33.61
N ASP A 631 -12.66 36.62 -34.25
CA ASP A 631 -11.64 37.34 -35.02
C ASP A 631 -10.59 38.02 -34.14
N LYS A 632 -10.92 38.25 -32.87
CA LYS A 632 -10.04 38.88 -31.88
C LYS A 632 -9.95 38.06 -30.59
N PRO A 633 -8.78 37.93 -29.96
CA PRO A 633 -8.67 37.21 -28.69
C PRO A 633 -9.39 37.97 -27.57
N PHE A 634 -9.87 37.21 -26.56
CA PHE A 634 -10.28 37.78 -25.30
C PHE A 634 -9.04 38.23 -24.53
N ILE A 635 -8.95 39.53 -24.17
CA ILE A 635 -7.78 40.10 -23.49
C ILE A 635 -8.21 40.52 -22.07
N ASN A 636 -7.42 40.10 -21.08
CA ASN A 636 -7.57 40.51 -19.69
C ASN A 636 -6.21 40.89 -19.13
N GLU A 637 -6.17 41.87 -18.22
CA GLU A 637 -4.97 42.32 -17.58
C GLU A 637 -5.04 42.23 -16.06
N ALA A 638 -3.91 41.90 -15.43
CA ALA A 638 -3.79 41.90 -13.97
C ALA A 638 -2.49 42.56 -13.53
N ILE A 639 -2.59 43.46 -12.59
CA ILE A 639 -1.45 44.15 -11.96
C ILE A 639 -1.29 43.57 -10.54
N ILE A 640 -0.15 42.97 -10.29
CA ILE A 640 0.15 42.31 -9.01
C ILE A 640 1.38 42.98 -8.40
N GLU A 641 1.21 43.57 -7.22
CA GLU A 641 2.29 44.13 -6.41
C GLU A 641 2.90 43.06 -5.53
N VAL A 642 4.18 42.80 -5.63
CA VAL A 642 4.90 41.85 -4.78
C VAL A 642 5.15 42.48 -3.41
N THR A 643 4.66 41.85 -2.37
CA THR A 643 4.74 42.33 -0.99
C THR A 643 5.43 41.34 -0.08
N GLU A 644 5.97 41.85 1.05
CA GLU A 644 6.53 41.00 2.08
C GLU A 644 5.46 40.03 2.64
N TYR A 645 5.85 38.78 2.87
CA TYR A 645 4.99 37.83 3.55
C TYR A 645 4.78 38.27 5.01
N LYS A 646 3.65 38.84 5.31
CA LYS A 646 3.23 39.10 6.70
C LYS A 646 2.40 37.91 7.19
N GLU A 647 2.93 37.15 8.16
CA GLU A 647 2.08 36.27 8.96
C GLU A 647 0.94 37.14 9.52
N ARG A 648 -0.29 36.71 9.33
CA ARG A 648 -1.42 37.39 9.96
C ARG A 648 -1.13 37.39 11.44
N PRO A 649 -1.05 38.59 12.12
CA PRO A 649 -0.86 38.60 13.54
C PRO A 649 -2.03 37.83 14.15
N VAL A 650 -1.73 36.82 14.93
CA VAL A 650 -2.66 36.21 15.86
C VAL A 650 -3.03 37.37 16.82
N ASN A 651 -4.23 37.89 16.69
CA ASN A 651 -4.69 38.98 17.55
C ASN A 651 -4.89 38.39 18.95
N PRO A 652 -4.05 38.68 19.93
CA PRO A 652 -4.13 38.06 21.26
C PRO A 652 -5.31 38.61 22.07
N ASN A 653 -6.06 39.60 21.56
CA ASN A 653 -7.24 40.14 22.20
C ASN A 653 -8.26 40.60 21.16
N PRO A 654 -9.31 39.83 20.85
CA PRO A 654 -10.44 40.34 20.10
C PRO A 654 -11.12 41.46 20.95
N PRO A 655 -11.63 42.53 20.31
CA PRO A 655 -12.31 43.60 21.06
C PRO A 655 -13.48 43.01 21.81
N ARG A 656 -13.55 43.27 23.14
CA ARG A 656 -14.64 42.82 24.03
C ARG A 656 -15.98 43.34 23.50
N PRO A 657 -17.00 42.47 23.34
CA PRO A 657 -18.34 42.91 23.00
C PRO A 657 -18.87 43.83 24.12
N LYS A 658 -19.47 44.94 23.75
CA LYS A 658 -20.17 45.82 24.72
C LYS A 658 -21.33 45.03 25.35
N PRO A 659 -21.55 45.13 26.68
CA PRO A 659 -22.65 44.42 27.32
C PRO A 659 -24.00 44.85 26.72
N PRO A 660 -24.95 43.92 26.52
CA PRO A 660 -26.25 44.20 25.98
C PRO A 660 -27.03 45.09 26.93
N LYS A 661 -27.76 46.07 26.39
CA LYS A 661 -28.72 46.93 27.17
C LYS A 661 -29.83 46.04 27.72
N PRO A 662 -30.30 46.28 28.95
CA PRO A 662 -31.43 45.56 29.53
C PRO A 662 -32.69 45.71 28.67
N PRO A 663 -33.47 44.62 28.47
CA PRO A 663 -34.67 44.65 27.65
C PRO A 663 -35.76 45.52 28.24
N LYS A 664 -36.49 46.21 27.38
CA LYS A 664 -37.69 46.98 27.80
C LYS A 664 -38.84 46.03 28.23
N PRO A 665 -39.66 46.37 29.16
CA PRO A 665 -40.78 45.54 29.59
C PRO A 665 -41.75 45.28 28.41
N GLY A 666 -41.92 44.01 28.04
CA GLY A 666 -42.80 43.56 26.96
C GLY A 666 -42.13 42.88 25.77
N GLU A 667 -40.79 42.90 25.65
CA GLU A 667 -40.10 42.12 24.60
C GLU A 667 -39.89 40.65 25.02
N LYS A 668 -40.40 39.75 24.20
CA LYS A 668 -40.15 38.31 24.35
C LYS A 668 -38.63 38.06 24.19
N LYS A 669 -38.01 37.44 25.20
CA LYS A 669 -36.60 36.95 25.12
C LYS A 669 -36.43 36.08 23.88
N GLU A 670 -35.66 36.55 22.91
CA GLU A 670 -35.10 35.68 21.89
C GLU A 670 -34.04 34.77 22.56
N VAL A 671 -34.29 33.48 22.53
CA VAL A 671 -33.35 32.47 23.02
C VAL A 671 -32.13 32.46 22.08
N PRO A 672 -30.87 32.41 22.57
CA PRO A 672 -29.70 32.35 21.73
C PRO A 672 -29.78 31.16 20.77
N GLY A 673 -29.37 31.36 19.51
CA GLY A 673 -29.43 30.35 18.45
C GLY A 673 -28.82 29.04 18.86
N GLY A 674 -29.47 27.94 18.49
CA GLY A 674 -29.09 26.59 18.82
C GLY A 674 -27.70 26.21 18.24
N LEU A 675 -27.04 25.21 18.86
CA LEU A 675 -25.81 24.62 18.37
C LEU A 675 -26.08 23.78 17.11
N ASN A 676 -25.25 23.95 16.11
CA ASN A 676 -25.29 23.10 14.94
C ASN A 676 -24.62 21.75 15.28
N ILE A 677 -25.27 20.60 14.98
CA ILE A 677 -24.76 19.26 15.27
C ILE A 677 -24.21 18.70 13.96
N PRO A 678 -22.90 18.71 13.74
CA PRO A 678 -22.30 18.05 12.59
C PRO A 678 -22.26 16.53 12.79
N MET A 679 -22.24 15.79 11.68
CA MET A 679 -22.05 14.34 11.69
C MET A 679 -20.73 13.97 12.35
N PRO A 680 -20.72 13.05 13.32
CA PRO A 680 -19.49 12.61 13.94
C PRO A 680 -18.67 11.72 12.99
N ILE A 681 -17.36 11.80 13.14
CA ILE A 681 -16.39 11.07 12.33
C ILE A 681 -15.85 9.90 13.16
N TRP A 682 -16.02 8.67 12.68
CA TRP A 682 -15.40 7.50 13.30
C TRP A 682 -13.92 7.44 12.99
N VAL A 683 -13.09 7.30 14.02
CA VAL A 683 -11.63 7.26 13.93
C VAL A 683 -11.14 5.93 14.47
N SER A 684 -10.33 5.20 13.69
CA SER A 684 -9.69 3.96 14.11
C SER A 684 -8.31 4.22 14.74
N LYS A 685 -7.83 3.25 15.52
CA LYS A 685 -6.51 3.30 16.17
C LYS A 685 -5.36 3.58 15.20
N GLU A 686 -5.49 3.11 13.96
CA GLU A 686 -4.49 3.32 12.91
C GLU A 686 -4.43 4.78 12.44
N ASP A 687 -5.51 5.54 12.68
CA ASP A 687 -5.68 6.92 12.22
C ASP A 687 -5.59 7.96 13.37
N TRP A 688 -5.36 7.55 14.62
CA TRP A 688 -5.36 8.47 15.76
C TRP A 688 -4.36 9.64 15.62
N ASP A 689 -3.17 9.35 15.04
CA ASP A 689 -2.11 10.36 14.86
C ASP A 689 -2.33 11.27 13.64
N ASN A 690 -3.41 11.07 12.87
CA ASN A 690 -3.67 11.82 11.63
C ASN A 690 -4.54 13.07 11.84
N TYR A 691 -4.97 13.37 13.06
CA TYR A 691 -5.87 14.49 13.38
C TYR A 691 -5.18 15.52 14.29
N ASP A 692 -5.57 16.80 14.15
CA ASP A 692 -5.03 17.93 14.91
C ASP A 692 -5.64 18.01 16.34
N PHE A 693 -5.81 16.89 17.02
CA PHE A 693 -6.17 16.83 18.43
C PHE A 693 -5.28 15.79 19.13
N GLU A 694 -5.17 15.87 20.45
CA GLU A 694 -4.43 14.89 21.23
C GLU A 694 -4.93 13.46 20.94
N ALA A 695 -4.03 12.55 20.56
CA ALA A 695 -4.37 11.19 20.16
C ALA A 695 -5.28 10.50 21.19
N PHE A 696 -6.22 9.70 20.72
CA PHE A 696 -7.08 8.90 21.60
C PHE A 696 -6.22 7.86 22.37
N ASP A 697 -6.67 7.52 23.56
CA ASP A 697 -6.30 6.27 24.19
C ASP A 697 -7.43 5.23 24.02
N GLU A 698 -7.22 3.99 24.50
CA GLU A 698 -8.20 2.90 24.36
C GLU A 698 -9.50 3.11 25.15
N TYR A 699 -9.52 4.06 26.10
CA TYR A 699 -10.70 4.37 26.95
C TYR A 699 -11.39 5.67 26.52
N ASP A 700 -10.75 6.50 25.72
CA ASP A 700 -11.38 7.70 25.16
C ASP A 700 -12.53 7.31 24.24
N ALA A 701 -13.62 8.09 24.30
CA ALA A 701 -14.81 7.78 23.54
C ALA A 701 -15.12 8.82 22.44
N LEU A 702 -14.95 10.10 22.77
CA LEU A 702 -15.23 11.21 21.85
C LEU A 702 -14.26 12.36 22.09
N ALA A 703 -13.78 12.94 21.02
CA ALA A 703 -13.04 14.21 21.00
C ALA A 703 -13.79 15.25 20.17
N VAL A 704 -13.64 16.51 20.53
CA VAL A 704 -14.26 17.63 19.83
C VAL A 704 -13.19 18.62 19.41
N GLN A 705 -13.27 19.10 18.17
CA GLN A 705 -12.37 20.12 17.63
C GLN A 705 -13.17 21.34 17.21
N TYR A 706 -12.78 22.52 17.67
CA TYR A 706 -13.36 23.77 17.22
C TYR A 706 -12.89 24.12 15.81
N VAL A 707 -13.81 24.44 14.91
CA VAL A 707 -13.52 24.67 13.49
C VAL A 707 -13.73 26.12 13.07
N GLY A 708 -14.36 26.91 13.91
CA GLY A 708 -14.66 28.31 13.66
C GLY A 708 -16.10 28.68 13.95
N GLU A 709 -16.50 29.88 13.55
CA GLU A 709 -17.86 30.40 13.67
C GLU A 709 -18.59 30.36 12.31
N GLU A 710 -19.86 30.01 12.29
CA GLU A 710 -20.72 30.04 11.12
C GLU A 710 -21.83 31.11 11.35
N GLU A 711 -22.08 31.94 10.33
CA GLU A 711 -23.17 32.92 10.39
C GLU A 711 -24.48 32.23 10.04
N SER A 712 -25.36 32.06 11.02
CA SER A 712 -26.72 31.57 10.83
C SER A 712 -27.72 32.75 11.07
N GLY A 713 -28.07 33.42 9.99
CA GLY A 713 -28.92 34.60 10.06
C GLY A 713 -28.26 35.80 10.75
N LYS A 714 -28.81 36.29 11.88
CA LYS A 714 -28.24 37.39 12.68
C LYS A 714 -27.29 36.92 13.80
N ASN A 715 -27.11 35.59 13.96
CA ASN A 715 -26.36 35.03 15.08
C ASN A 715 -25.15 34.25 14.58
N LYS A 716 -24.02 34.39 15.26
CA LYS A 716 -22.83 33.57 15.07
C LYS A 716 -22.94 32.32 15.92
N VAL A 717 -22.73 31.15 15.29
CA VAL A 717 -22.80 29.83 15.92
C VAL A 717 -21.43 29.17 15.82
N ASP A 718 -20.91 28.69 16.96
CA ASP A 718 -19.65 27.95 16.98
C ASP A 718 -19.82 26.61 16.30
N LYS A 719 -18.82 26.26 15.48
CA LYS A 719 -18.77 25.02 14.71
C LYS A 719 -17.71 24.09 15.29
N TYR A 720 -18.12 22.84 15.55
CA TYR A 720 -17.26 21.81 16.09
C TYR A 720 -17.32 20.56 15.20
N ASN A 721 -16.18 19.92 15.02
CA ASN A 721 -16.11 18.55 14.53
C ASN A 721 -16.10 17.58 15.72
N TYR A 722 -16.82 16.46 15.58
CA TYR A 722 -16.92 15.40 16.59
C TYR A 722 -16.23 14.15 16.07
N TYR A 723 -15.29 13.63 16.82
CA TYR A 723 -14.53 12.44 16.48
C TYR A 723 -14.84 11.34 17.49
N LEU A 724 -15.28 10.17 16.99
CA LEU A 724 -15.61 9.00 17.80
C LEU A 724 -14.50 7.96 17.69
N ASN A 725 -14.08 7.45 18.83
CA ASN A 725 -13.09 6.38 18.89
C ASN A 725 -13.74 5.03 18.56
N GLY A 726 -13.49 4.52 17.34
CA GLY A 726 -13.97 3.21 16.87
C GLY A 726 -13.35 2.03 17.61
N ASP A 727 -12.20 2.24 18.26
CA ASP A 727 -11.46 1.25 19.02
C ASP A 727 -11.59 1.41 20.54
N ASN A 728 -12.63 2.15 20.98
CA ASN A 728 -12.93 2.28 22.40
C ASN A 728 -13.14 0.91 23.06
N PHE A 729 -12.46 0.66 24.17
CA PHE A 729 -12.44 -0.63 24.88
C PHE A 729 -13.85 -1.13 25.23
N TYR A 730 -14.72 -0.25 25.75
CA TYR A 730 -16.07 -0.61 26.17
C TYR A 730 -16.98 -0.92 24.99
N LEU A 731 -16.89 -0.13 23.92
CA LEU A 731 -17.61 -0.37 22.66
C LEU A 731 -17.20 -1.72 22.04
N LEU A 732 -15.89 -1.98 21.95
CA LEU A 732 -15.40 -3.24 21.37
C LEU A 732 -15.84 -4.48 22.17
N ASN A 733 -15.90 -4.37 23.49
CA ASN A 733 -16.38 -5.48 24.32
C ASN A 733 -17.86 -5.77 24.08
N GLU A 734 -18.70 -4.75 23.97
CA GLU A 734 -20.12 -4.90 23.65
C GLU A 734 -20.32 -5.49 22.25
N LEU A 735 -19.54 -5.02 21.26
CA LEU A 735 -19.60 -5.53 19.89
C LEU A 735 -19.14 -7.00 19.75
N LYS A 736 -18.25 -7.47 20.64
CA LYS A 736 -17.83 -8.89 20.68
C LYS A 736 -18.93 -9.83 21.13
N ILE A 737 -19.73 -9.39 22.08
CA ILE A 737 -20.82 -10.20 22.68
C ILE A 737 -22.10 -10.12 21.83
N ALA A 738 -22.30 -9.01 21.12
CA ALA A 738 -23.49 -8.74 20.34
C ALA A 738 -23.65 -9.63 19.12
N LYS A 739 -24.90 -9.99 18.81
CA LYS A 739 -25.26 -10.66 17.55
C LYS A 739 -24.90 -9.76 16.36
N PRO A 740 -24.54 -10.34 15.20
CA PRO A 740 -24.09 -9.54 14.02
C PRO A 740 -25.05 -8.45 13.56
N ASP A 741 -26.36 -8.71 13.64
CA ASP A 741 -27.46 -7.81 13.30
C ASP A 741 -27.63 -6.64 14.26
N MET A 742 -27.18 -6.80 15.52
CA MET A 742 -27.26 -5.76 16.55
C MET A 742 -26.04 -4.84 16.61
N ARG A 743 -24.94 -5.18 15.96
CA ARG A 743 -23.68 -4.42 16.06
C ARG A 743 -23.78 -2.98 15.56
N GLU A 744 -24.45 -2.76 14.46
CA GLU A 744 -24.67 -1.40 13.94
C GLU A 744 -25.59 -0.60 14.86
N VAL A 745 -26.64 -1.21 15.41
CA VAL A 745 -27.53 -0.58 16.38
C VAL A 745 -26.77 -0.13 17.64
N ILE A 746 -25.83 -0.95 18.11
CA ILE A 746 -24.98 -0.61 19.27
C ILE A 746 -24.08 0.58 18.94
N LYS A 747 -23.48 0.63 17.77
CA LYS A 747 -22.67 1.75 17.34
C LYS A 747 -23.48 3.04 17.22
N GLU A 748 -24.67 2.98 16.64
CA GLU A 748 -25.55 4.14 16.53
C GLU A 748 -26.01 4.66 17.90
N ARG A 749 -26.34 3.77 18.84
CA ARG A 749 -26.66 4.15 20.22
C ARG A 749 -25.47 4.80 20.92
N PHE A 750 -24.28 4.26 20.76
CA PHE A 750 -23.06 4.81 21.34
C PHE A 750 -22.76 6.20 20.77
N GLN A 751 -22.78 6.34 19.45
CA GLN A 751 -22.59 7.61 18.74
C GLN A 751 -23.57 8.68 19.19
N THR A 752 -24.87 8.36 19.14
CA THR A 752 -25.94 9.31 19.47
C THR A 752 -25.84 9.79 20.92
N SER A 753 -25.61 8.85 21.84
CA SER A 753 -25.51 9.20 23.27
C SER A 753 -24.33 10.09 23.58
N LEU A 754 -23.15 9.80 23.01
CA LEU A 754 -21.94 10.59 23.26
C LEU A 754 -22.00 11.99 22.62
N VAL A 755 -22.57 12.09 21.43
CA VAL A 755 -22.76 13.39 20.76
C VAL A 755 -23.73 14.26 21.56
N LEU A 756 -24.83 13.69 22.02
CA LEU A 756 -25.79 14.43 22.89
C LEU A 756 -25.15 14.96 24.17
N VAL A 757 -24.34 14.14 24.82
CA VAL A 757 -23.57 14.55 26.02
C VAL A 757 -22.61 15.69 25.68
N ALA A 758 -21.83 15.55 24.59
CA ALA A 758 -20.87 16.57 24.18
C ALA A 758 -21.54 17.91 23.88
N VAL A 759 -22.63 17.88 23.11
CA VAL A 759 -23.41 19.09 22.80
C VAL A 759 -24.02 19.71 24.05
N SER A 760 -24.53 18.90 24.97
CA SER A 760 -25.09 19.41 26.24
C SER A 760 -24.02 20.13 27.08
N ILE A 761 -22.80 19.59 27.15
CA ILE A 761 -21.69 20.22 27.87
C ILE A 761 -21.28 21.54 27.19
N LEU A 762 -21.14 21.55 25.87
CA LEU A 762 -20.78 22.75 25.11
C LEU A 762 -21.87 23.83 25.23
N ALA A 763 -23.15 23.43 25.21
CA ALA A 763 -24.28 24.35 25.43
C ALA A 763 -24.26 24.95 26.85
N GLN A 764 -23.98 24.14 27.88
CA GLN A 764 -23.92 24.62 29.26
C GLN A 764 -22.77 25.62 29.48
N ILE A 765 -21.57 25.34 28.91
CA ILE A 765 -20.42 26.25 28.96
C ILE A 765 -20.79 27.61 28.36
N LYS A 766 -21.56 27.61 27.27
CA LYS A 766 -22.02 28.84 26.59
C LYS A 766 -23.05 29.62 27.41
N ILE A 767 -23.91 28.92 28.18
CA ILE A 767 -24.93 29.52 29.04
C ILE A 767 -24.31 30.12 30.30
N ASP A 768 -23.31 29.46 30.88
CA ASP A 768 -22.70 29.86 32.14
C ASP A 768 -21.87 31.15 32.03
N ASN A 769 -21.69 31.67 30.79
CA ASN A 769 -21.03 32.96 30.47
C ASN A 769 -19.71 33.19 31.24
N LYS A 770 -19.06 32.13 31.64
CA LYS A 770 -17.75 32.20 32.27
C LYS A 770 -16.68 32.24 31.18
N ASP A 771 -15.67 33.07 31.40
CA ASP A 771 -14.40 33.11 30.65
C ASP A 771 -13.64 31.78 30.77
N GLU A 772 -14.33 30.65 30.62
CA GLU A 772 -13.66 29.34 30.51
C GLU A 772 -13.03 29.29 29.14
N ASP A 773 -11.71 29.03 29.16
CA ASP A 773 -10.91 28.81 27.95
C ASP A 773 -11.56 27.69 27.12
N GLN A 774 -11.73 27.92 25.83
CA GLN A 774 -12.36 26.99 24.89
C GLN A 774 -11.69 25.60 24.92
N GLU A 775 -10.38 25.57 25.22
CA GLU A 775 -9.64 24.36 25.44
C GLU A 775 -10.08 23.56 26.68
N GLU A 776 -10.45 24.25 27.76
CA GLU A 776 -10.92 23.61 28.97
C GLU A 776 -12.30 22.97 28.77
N GLY A 777 -13.15 23.62 27.98
CA GLY A 777 -14.44 23.07 27.53
C GLY A 777 -14.29 21.79 26.70
N ILE A 778 -13.35 21.77 25.76
CA ILE A 778 -13.05 20.61 24.94
C ILE A 778 -12.51 19.44 25.78
N LYS A 779 -11.61 19.73 26.74
CA LYS A 779 -11.09 18.74 27.68
C LYS A 779 -12.19 18.17 28.59
N ARG A 780 -13.13 19.01 29.01
CA ARG A 780 -14.27 18.59 29.83
C ARG A 780 -15.20 17.65 29.08
N VAL A 781 -15.47 17.91 27.80
CA VAL A 781 -16.21 16.98 26.92
C VAL A 781 -15.50 15.63 26.84
N ARG A 782 -14.19 15.60 26.55
CA ARG A 782 -13.41 14.38 26.42
C ARG A 782 -13.44 13.55 27.72
N ASN A 783 -13.17 14.18 28.85
CA ASN A 783 -13.14 13.49 30.14
C ASN A 783 -14.52 12.96 30.55
N THR A 784 -15.58 13.71 30.29
CA THR A 784 -16.95 13.30 30.62
C THR A 784 -17.42 12.17 29.72
N THR A 785 -17.19 12.24 28.41
CA THR A 785 -17.55 11.17 27.46
C THR A 785 -16.75 9.89 27.70
N ARG A 786 -15.48 10.00 28.09
CA ARG A 786 -14.66 8.89 28.56
C ARG A 786 -15.28 8.18 29.78
N ALA A 787 -15.70 8.93 30.79
CA ALA A 787 -16.31 8.37 31.98
C ALA A 787 -17.67 7.71 31.68
N LEU A 788 -18.48 8.32 30.82
CA LEU A 788 -19.80 7.84 30.47
C LEU A 788 -19.80 6.67 29.51
N SER A 789 -18.78 6.52 28.65
CA SER A 789 -18.67 5.38 27.70
C SER A 789 -18.75 4.02 28.38
N ARG A 790 -18.31 3.96 29.64
CA ARG A 790 -18.34 2.78 30.51
C ARG A 790 -19.75 2.29 30.84
N ILE A 791 -20.72 3.20 30.95
CA ILE A 791 -22.07 2.91 31.46
C ILE A 791 -23.18 3.12 30.44
N ILE A 792 -22.95 3.87 29.38
CA ILE A 792 -23.98 4.22 28.39
C ILE A 792 -24.60 2.97 27.73
N LEU A 793 -23.80 2.08 27.16
CA LEU A 793 -24.30 0.92 26.44
C LEU A 793 -25.03 -0.08 27.37
N PRO A 794 -24.43 -0.51 28.51
CA PRO A 794 -25.13 -1.37 29.45
C PRO A 794 -26.46 -0.79 29.96
N THR A 795 -26.50 0.52 30.27
CA THR A 795 -27.71 1.20 30.75
C THR A 795 -28.80 1.20 29.68
N ILE A 796 -28.48 1.53 28.43
CA ILE A 796 -29.47 1.56 27.35
C ILE A 796 -30.01 0.15 27.05
N GLN A 797 -29.18 -0.89 27.15
CA GLN A 797 -29.63 -2.26 26.95
C GLN A 797 -30.62 -2.72 28.06
N VAL A 798 -30.29 -2.42 29.31
CA VAL A 798 -31.14 -2.80 30.44
C VAL A 798 -32.47 -2.02 30.40
N LEU A 799 -32.44 -0.72 30.12
CA LEU A 799 -33.67 0.07 30.02
C LEU A 799 -34.52 -0.31 28.80
N GLY A 800 -33.91 -0.70 27.69
CA GLY A 800 -34.62 -1.21 26.52
C GLY A 800 -35.33 -2.56 26.79
N SER A 801 -34.72 -3.44 27.57
CA SER A 801 -35.32 -4.71 27.94
C SER A 801 -36.48 -4.57 28.94
N LEU A 802 -36.42 -3.57 29.82
CA LEU A 802 -37.52 -3.29 30.76
C LEU A 802 -38.79 -2.82 30.05
N SER A 803 -38.66 -2.05 28.98
CA SER A 803 -39.82 -1.58 28.19
C SER A 803 -40.52 -2.69 27.41
N GLU A 804 -39.85 -3.76 27.02
CA GLU A 804 -40.47 -4.93 26.38
C GLU A 804 -41.18 -5.88 27.39
N GLN A 805 -40.68 -5.96 28.61
CA GLN A 805 -41.31 -6.75 29.67
C GLN A 805 -42.55 -6.08 30.29
N ASP A 806 -42.57 -4.74 30.41
CA ASP A 806 -43.72 -4.03 30.91
C ASP A 806 -44.92 -3.98 29.96
N LEU A 807 -44.70 -4.20 28.65
CA LEU A 807 -45.77 -4.29 27.65
C LEU A 807 -46.47 -5.67 27.64
N THR A 808 -45.81 -6.70 28.13
CA THR A 808 -46.39 -8.09 28.23
C THR A 808 -47.19 -8.37 29.51
N ILE A 809 -47.14 -7.45 30.51
CA ILE A 809 -47.89 -7.60 31.76
C ILE A 809 -49.24 -6.86 31.72
N ALA A 810 -49.53 -6.07 30.67
CA ALA A 810 -50.77 -5.31 30.53
C ALA A 810 -51.90 -6.01 29.73
N ASP A 811 -51.68 -7.25 29.25
CA ASP A 811 -52.66 -8.01 28.47
C ASP A 811 -53.08 -9.35 29.12
N ASP A 812 -52.91 -9.50 30.46
CA ASP A 812 -53.53 -10.62 31.24
C ASP A 812 -54.63 -10.11 32.20
#